data_2ac080637f1b9be5d20821f21ce8c4da
#
_entry.id   2ac080637f1b9be5d20821f21ce8c4da
#
_cell.length_a   1.000
_cell.length_b   1.000
_cell.length_c   1.000
_cell.angle_alpha   90.00
_cell.angle_beta   90.00
_cell.angle_gamma   90.00
#
_symmetry.space_group_name_H-M   'P 1'
#
loop_
_entity.id
_entity.type
_entity.pdbx_description
1 polymer ?
#
loop_
_entity_poly.entity_id
_entity_poly.type
_entity_poly.pdbx_seq_one_letter_code
_entity_poly.pdbx_strand_id
1 'polypeptide(L)'
;MKNLLERLLVAIMVAAALCFTACTPDDITETDPEEEKGEVKPPWHDKEEEEEVEPPVDPTPEPEDNTPLELNVVGRYLKDAQGNIVNLHGFGQTYSPFFNNNAWNNYDVEGCLRHNKSMIDQVLAAGWRMNYVRMHMDPYWSDDPTKPSVRYEGHERFSEVRFRNYLEKVFVPMAEYAISKGLYVVMRPPGVSPDQIAVNDDYQAFLVKVWDIVSSHPKLKNNGKVMFELANEPINIKGTDGTVGSSGDAHFQSAQLFFQAVIDKIRGNKARNIIWVPGLGYQSQYAGYANHRFTGENIGFAIHVYPGWYNSDAEVKPNENVGGISGGGYEGFQRGWDAQIKPVADYAPIMVTEMDWAPKKYNSSWGKSITGVAGGEGFGANFKYIADNTGNVSWMIFTSQELLAQFIDVPGTPGNYTFLNDPEACPWPVYHWFKEYAGEVIPEGTLTGIEITGVGDSFELRLGDSKSLMVKARYADGSVDAVTAKASISVDDESVATLSGNKLVARKEGTTKLTVSYTSQGGVTKTLEVSVTVITPFPLTDAMFNPSIWEKGSFDESTRTLITGQYGFGGWQYAEGLDLSGFSKITVELGNDDDSAVSFRLFDKNNYWTDPAMYDFSGSRKVVVDIHNMKDKNGNKINPEHLYIVGFWSYGNKPIIIDKITLE
;
A
#
# COMPACT_ATOMS: atom_id res chain seq x y z
N MET A 1 -8.03 -19.78 6.09
CA MET A 1 -7.23 -18.61 5.69
C MET A 1 -6.42 -18.87 4.42
N LYS A 2 -5.61 -19.92 4.32
CA LYS A 2 -4.83 -20.22 3.10
C LYS A 2 -5.68 -20.28 1.81
N ASN A 3 -6.81 -20.97 1.85
CA ASN A 3 -7.73 -21.09 0.69
C ASN A 3 -8.50 -19.80 0.35
N LEU A 4 -8.59 -18.84 1.25
CA LEU A 4 -9.26 -17.56 1.00
C LEU A 4 -8.28 -16.58 0.34
N LEU A 5 -7.02 -16.61 0.76
CA LEU A 5 -5.94 -15.81 0.16
C LEU A 5 -5.66 -16.28 -1.29
N GLU A 6 -5.65 -17.59 -1.53
CA GLU A 6 -5.49 -18.17 -2.88
C GLU A 6 -6.69 -17.85 -3.79
N ARG A 7 -7.90 -17.79 -3.25
CA ARG A 7 -9.10 -17.38 -4.01
C ARG A 7 -9.13 -15.88 -4.28
N LEU A 8 -8.61 -15.07 -3.37
CA LEU A 8 -8.48 -13.61 -3.56
C LEU A 8 -7.39 -13.31 -4.60
N LEU A 9 -6.25 -14.00 -4.54
CA LEU A 9 -5.17 -13.92 -5.53
C LEU A 9 -5.65 -14.36 -6.92
N VAL A 10 -6.45 -15.41 -7.02
CA VAL A 10 -7.06 -15.86 -8.28
C VAL A 10 -8.08 -14.86 -8.80
N ALA A 11 -8.85 -14.20 -7.95
CA ALA A 11 -9.80 -13.15 -8.35
C ALA A 11 -9.07 -11.88 -8.84
N ILE A 12 -7.94 -11.52 -8.22
CA ILE A 12 -7.08 -10.41 -8.67
C ILE A 12 -6.37 -10.78 -9.99
N MET A 13 -5.88 -12.02 -10.14
CA MET A 13 -5.29 -12.49 -11.40
C MET A 13 -6.30 -12.53 -12.56
N VAL A 14 -7.55 -12.90 -12.29
CA VAL A 14 -8.62 -12.89 -13.29
C VAL A 14 -8.99 -11.45 -13.65
N ALA A 15 -8.98 -10.51 -12.71
CA ALA A 15 -9.21 -9.10 -12.99
C ALA A 15 -8.07 -8.48 -13.84
N ALA A 16 -6.82 -8.77 -13.51
CA ALA A 16 -5.68 -8.32 -14.31
C ALA A 16 -5.67 -8.94 -15.73
N ALA A 17 -6.05 -10.22 -15.86
CA ALA A 17 -6.16 -10.90 -17.16
C ALA A 17 -7.37 -10.41 -17.97
N LEU A 18 -8.46 -9.99 -17.34
CA LEU A 18 -9.66 -9.47 -18.01
C LEU A 18 -9.50 -8.03 -18.52
N CYS A 19 -8.57 -7.25 -17.98
CA CYS A 19 -8.19 -5.97 -18.57
C CYS A 19 -7.57 -6.09 -19.97
N PHE A 20 -7.08 -7.28 -20.34
CA PHE A 20 -6.48 -7.54 -21.65
C PHE A 20 -7.45 -8.04 -22.73
N THR A 21 -8.73 -8.31 -22.40
CA THR A 21 -9.65 -8.96 -23.34
C THR A 21 -10.92 -8.19 -23.68
N ALA A 22 -11.10 -6.95 -23.26
CA ALA A 22 -12.32 -6.21 -23.48
C ALA A 22 -12.15 -5.03 -24.45
N CYS A 23 -11.83 -5.31 -25.70
CA CYS A 23 -12.18 -4.47 -26.87
C CYS A 23 -12.01 -5.29 -28.14
N THR A 24 -13.03 -6.08 -28.51
CA THR A 24 -13.24 -6.52 -29.88
C THR A 24 -14.44 -5.77 -30.43
N PRO A 25 -14.33 -5.13 -31.60
CA PRO A 25 -15.47 -4.66 -32.34
C PRO A 25 -16.08 -5.81 -33.17
N ASP A 26 -17.38 -5.89 -33.16
CA ASP A 26 -18.21 -6.80 -33.94
C ASP A 26 -18.09 -6.59 -35.45
N ASP A 27 -18.22 -7.73 -36.16
CA ASP A 27 -18.72 -7.98 -37.49
C ASP A 27 -18.39 -7.04 -38.66
N ILE A 28 -17.57 -7.54 -39.56
CA ILE A 28 -17.80 -7.37 -41.01
C ILE A 28 -17.51 -8.70 -41.74
N THR A 29 -18.50 -9.12 -42.50
CA THR A 29 -18.66 -10.33 -43.28
C THR A 29 -17.57 -10.58 -44.31
N GLU A 30 -17.30 -11.89 -44.50
CA GLU A 30 -16.51 -12.52 -45.56
C GLU A 30 -16.83 -12.00 -46.98
N THR A 31 -15.78 -11.73 -47.73
CA THR A 31 -15.71 -12.07 -49.17
C THR A 31 -14.24 -12.29 -49.53
N ASP A 32 -13.95 -13.54 -49.87
CA ASP A 32 -12.71 -13.96 -50.54
C ASP A 32 -12.69 -13.41 -51.98
N PRO A 33 -11.55 -13.06 -52.54
CA PRO A 33 -11.06 -13.80 -53.67
C PRO A 33 -9.54 -14.10 -53.66
N GLU A 34 -9.24 -15.26 -54.18
CA GLU A 34 -7.93 -15.83 -54.51
C GLU A 34 -7.02 -14.93 -55.35
N GLU A 35 -5.73 -15.29 -55.24
CA GLU A 35 -4.56 -15.10 -56.13
C GLU A 35 -3.65 -13.88 -55.81
N GLU A 36 -2.45 -14.08 -55.47
CA GLU A 36 -1.24 -14.43 -56.20
C GLU A 36 -0.03 -14.50 -55.28
N LYS A 37 0.71 -15.57 -55.41
CA LYS A 37 2.02 -15.76 -54.74
C LYS A 37 3.07 -14.86 -55.38
N GLY A 38 3.49 -13.83 -54.65
CA GLY A 38 4.68 -13.07 -54.92
C GLY A 38 5.63 -13.18 -53.72
N GLU A 39 6.71 -13.94 -53.82
CA GLU A 39 7.80 -13.94 -52.86
C GLU A 39 8.43 -12.54 -52.79
N VAL A 40 8.14 -11.82 -51.73
CA VAL A 40 8.88 -10.59 -51.40
C VAL A 40 9.95 -10.96 -50.39
N LYS A 41 11.19 -11.09 -50.85
CA LYS A 41 12.36 -11.21 -49.98
C LYS A 41 12.52 -9.94 -49.16
N PRO A 42 12.85 -10.04 -47.85
CA PRO A 42 13.15 -8.86 -47.05
C PRO A 42 14.47 -8.23 -47.49
N PRO A 43 14.62 -6.91 -47.43
CA PRO A 43 15.77 -6.17 -47.92
C PRO A 43 16.89 -6.06 -46.86
N TRP A 44 17.56 -7.19 -46.56
CA TRP A 44 18.81 -7.20 -45.77
C TRP A 44 19.72 -8.31 -46.23
N HIS A 45 20.38 -8.11 -47.32
CA HIS A 45 21.62 -8.77 -47.60
C HIS A 45 22.60 -7.68 -48.07
N ASP A 46 23.21 -7.00 -47.11
CA ASP A 46 24.46 -6.32 -47.38
C ASP A 46 25.61 -7.20 -46.95
N LYS A 47 26.57 -7.26 -47.83
CA LYS A 47 27.74 -8.12 -47.79
C LYS A 47 28.61 -7.79 -46.59
N GLU A 48 29.06 -8.81 -45.91
CA GLU A 48 30.18 -8.76 -45.00
C GLU A 48 31.45 -8.38 -45.77
N GLU A 49 31.93 -7.16 -45.56
CA GLU A 49 33.33 -6.79 -45.80
C GLU A 49 34.09 -7.15 -44.51
N GLU A 50 35.03 -8.07 -44.59
CA GLU A 50 35.96 -8.42 -43.52
C GLU A 50 36.84 -7.19 -43.24
N GLU A 51 36.55 -6.42 -42.19
CA GLU A 51 37.51 -5.43 -41.63
C GLU A 51 38.54 -6.17 -40.77
N GLU A 52 39.81 -5.90 -41.07
CA GLU A 52 40.99 -6.33 -40.31
C GLU A 52 40.85 -5.83 -38.86
N VAL A 53 40.70 -6.77 -37.91
CA VAL A 53 40.65 -6.48 -36.48
C VAL A 53 42.03 -6.12 -35.97
N GLU A 54 42.28 -4.87 -35.69
CA GLU A 54 43.42 -4.46 -34.88
C GLU A 54 43.35 -5.09 -33.48
N PRO A 55 44.50 -5.51 -32.88
CA PRO A 55 44.50 -6.12 -31.55
C PRO A 55 43.97 -5.12 -30.50
N PRO A 56 43.25 -5.58 -29.49
CA PRO A 56 42.63 -4.70 -28.48
C PRO A 56 43.74 -3.91 -27.76
N VAL A 57 43.65 -2.58 -27.88
CA VAL A 57 44.41 -1.67 -27.04
C VAL A 57 43.81 -1.80 -25.61
N ASP A 58 44.66 -2.09 -24.63
CA ASP A 58 44.28 -2.15 -23.23
C ASP A 58 43.57 -0.83 -22.85
N PRO A 59 42.31 -0.84 -22.40
CA PRO A 59 41.61 0.41 -22.18
C PRO A 59 42.30 1.17 -21.05
N THR A 60 42.84 2.34 -21.39
CA THR A 60 43.22 3.32 -20.36
C THR A 60 42.05 3.48 -19.43
N PRO A 61 42.23 3.35 -18.10
CA PRO A 61 41.10 3.52 -17.17
C PRO A 61 40.47 4.90 -17.38
N GLU A 62 39.20 4.93 -17.75
CA GLU A 62 38.45 6.18 -17.83
C GLU A 62 38.56 6.90 -16.49
N PRO A 63 38.83 8.19 -16.47
CA PRO A 63 38.84 8.96 -15.24
C PRO A 63 37.50 8.81 -14.55
N GLU A 64 37.52 8.56 -13.25
CA GLU A 64 36.28 8.47 -12.46
C GLU A 64 35.50 9.77 -12.59
N ASP A 65 34.28 9.69 -13.12
CA ASP A 65 33.37 10.84 -13.17
C ASP A 65 32.83 11.12 -11.77
N ASN A 66 33.47 12.05 -11.09
CA ASN A 66 33.11 12.51 -9.75
C ASN A 66 32.15 13.71 -9.75
N THR A 67 31.52 14.03 -10.88
CA THR A 67 30.51 15.08 -10.96
C THR A 67 29.37 14.76 -9.99
N PRO A 68 29.00 15.69 -9.07
CA PRO A 68 27.88 15.46 -8.18
C PRO A 68 26.58 15.22 -8.93
N LEU A 69 25.83 14.19 -8.55
CA LEU A 69 24.48 13.98 -9.07
C LEU A 69 23.54 15.05 -8.49
N GLU A 70 22.50 15.41 -9.24
CA GLU A 70 21.48 16.37 -8.76
C GLU A 70 20.77 15.86 -7.52
N LEU A 71 20.48 14.54 -7.45
CA LEU A 71 19.92 13.87 -6.29
C LEU A 71 20.81 12.70 -5.86
N ASN A 72 20.91 12.49 -4.55
CA ASN A 72 21.60 11.36 -3.95
C ASN A 72 20.77 10.79 -2.81
N VAL A 73 20.95 9.49 -2.53
CA VAL A 73 20.43 8.87 -1.32
C VAL A 73 21.37 9.15 -0.16
N VAL A 74 20.89 9.85 0.86
CA VAL A 74 21.63 10.15 2.09
C VAL A 74 20.82 9.65 3.29
N GLY A 75 21.24 8.53 3.85
CA GLY A 75 20.45 7.81 4.85
C GLY A 75 19.11 7.39 4.25
N ARG A 76 18.03 7.76 4.93
CA ARG A 76 16.68 7.41 4.45
C ARG A 76 16.06 8.39 3.43
N TYR A 77 16.78 9.41 2.99
CA TYR A 77 16.22 10.50 2.20
C TYR A 77 16.87 10.62 0.82
N LEU A 78 16.10 11.07 -0.15
CA LEU A 78 16.66 11.75 -1.32
C LEU A 78 17.05 13.16 -0.91
N LYS A 79 18.25 13.59 -1.31
CA LYS A 79 18.74 14.95 -1.08
C LYS A 79 19.30 15.55 -2.35
N ASP A 80 19.05 16.85 -2.51
CA ASP A 80 19.68 17.65 -3.56
C ASP A 80 21.15 18.00 -3.22
N ALA A 81 21.81 18.68 -4.12
CA ALA A 81 23.19 19.12 -3.95
C ALA A 81 23.38 20.13 -2.80
N GLN A 82 22.31 20.77 -2.33
CA GLN A 82 22.29 21.69 -1.19
C GLN A 82 22.00 20.98 0.14
N GLY A 83 21.68 19.68 0.09
CA GLY A 83 21.36 18.86 1.26
C GLY A 83 19.88 18.91 1.68
N ASN A 84 19.02 19.56 0.91
CA ASN A 84 17.59 19.60 1.16
C ASN A 84 16.97 18.23 0.87
N ILE A 85 15.96 17.83 1.67
CA ILE A 85 15.17 16.63 1.40
C ILE A 85 14.25 16.91 0.20
N VAL A 86 14.23 15.98 -0.76
CA VAL A 86 13.41 16.06 -1.96
C VAL A 86 12.52 14.83 -2.03
N ASN A 87 11.21 15.04 -2.12
CA ASN A 87 10.26 14.00 -2.50
C ASN A 87 9.72 14.32 -3.89
N LEU A 88 9.67 13.30 -4.76
CA LEU A 88 9.25 13.47 -6.14
C LEU A 88 7.77 13.10 -6.29
N HIS A 89 7.06 13.84 -7.14
CA HIS A 89 5.65 13.62 -7.44
C HIS A 89 5.45 13.60 -8.95
N GLY A 90 4.87 12.53 -9.49
CA GLY A 90 4.89 12.34 -10.92
C GLY A 90 3.76 11.48 -11.50
N PHE A 91 4.01 10.91 -12.66
CA PHE A 91 3.06 10.08 -13.38
C PHE A 91 3.75 8.93 -14.11
N GLY A 92 2.96 7.89 -14.45
CA GLY A 92 3.39 6.83 -15.32
C GLY A 92 3.21 7.21 -16.78
N GLN A 93 4.20 6.91 -17.61
CA GLN A 93 4.12 7.08 -19.05
C GLN A 93 4.09 5.73 -19.73
N THR A 94 3.07 5.50 -20.56
CA THR A 94 3.04 4.40 -21.52
C THR A 94 3.40 4.94 -22.89
N TYR A 95 4.16 4.16 -23.68
CA TYR A 95 4.56 4.62 -25.02
C TYR A 95 3.49 4.49 -26.07
N SER A 96 2.29 4.10 -25.67
CA SER A 96 1.22 3.79 -26.58
C SER A 96 -0.12 4.09 -25.93
N PRO A 97 -1.09 4.66 -26.67
CA PRO A 97 -2.46 4.79 -26.19
C PRO A 97 -3.13 3.45 -25.91
N PHE A 98 -2.54 2.34 -26.35
CA PHE A 98 -3.11 0.99 -26.25
C PHE A 98 -2.28 0.03 -25.41
N PHE A 99 -1.45 0.49 -24.53
CA PHE A 99 -0.68 -0.31 -23.61
C PHE A 99 -0.33 -1.71 -24.14
N ASN A 100 0.82 -1.86 -24.80
CA ASN A 100 1.34 -3.10 -25.38
C ASN A 100 0.58 -3.69 -26.60
N ASN A 101 -0.49 -3.09 -27.07
CA ASN A 101 -1.23 -3.63 -28.20
C ASN A 101 -1.02 -2.81 -29.48
N ASN A 102 -0.24 -3.35 -30.43
CA ASN A 102 -0.13 -2.86 -31.82
C ASN A 102 0.05 -1.35 -31.97
N ALA A 103 0.73 -0.75 -31.03
CA ALA A 103 0.68 0.66 -30.80
C ALA A 103 1.23 1.49 -31.93
N TRP A 104 2.29 1.02 -32.54
CA TRP A 104 3.03 1.83 -33.51
C TRP A 104 3.22 1.05 -34.79
N ASN A 105 2.13 0.97 -35.51
CA ASN A 105 2.04 0.28 -36.78
C ASN A 105 3.36 0.23 -37.53
N ASN A 106 3.93 -0.95 -37.78
CA ASN A 106 5.26 -1.14 -38.36
C ASN A 106 6.41 -0.40 -37.64
N TYR A 107 6.35 -0.30 -36.32
CA TYR A 107 7.42 0.37 -35.54
C TYR A 107 7.66 1.84 -35.93
N ASP A 108 6.58 2.62 -36.04
CA ASP A 108 6.64 4.06 -36.31
C ASP A 108 7.24 4.84 -35.13
N VAL A 109 8.55 4.95 -35.12
CA VAL A 109 9.34 5.69 -34.12
C VAL A 109 8.90 7.16 -34.05
N GLU A 110 8.73 7.81 -35.19
CA GLU A 110 8.37 9.23 -35.24
C GLU A 110 6.98 9.48 -34.69
N GLY A 111 6.01 8.60 -34.99
CA GLY A 111 4.67 8.67 -34.40
C GLY A 111 4.69 8.47 -32.88
N CYS A 112 5.46 7.49 -32.40
CA CYS A 112 5.64 7.23 -30.98
C CYS A 112 6.23 8.45 -30.26
N LEU A 113 7.30 9.00 -30.77
CA LEU A 113 7.95 10.17 -30.16
C LEU A 113 7.03 11.40 -30.16
N ARG A 114 6.32 11.67 -31.27
CA ARG A 114 5.36 12.78 -31.33
C ARG A 114 4.26 12.64 -30.30
N HIS A 115 3.65 11.45 -30.20
CA HIS A 115 2.58 11.19 -29.25
C HIS A 115 3.04 11.41 -27.80
N ASN A 116 4.11 10.74 -27.40
CA ASN A 116 4.58 10.80 -26.03
C ASN A 116 5.08 12.18 -25.60
N LYS A 117 5.80 12.88 -26.49
CA LYS A 117 6.19 14.28 -26.25
C LYS A 117 4.99 15.19 -26.10
N SER A 118 3.97 15.02 -26.94
CA SER A 118 2.72 15.77 -26.85
C SER A 118 1.98 15.49 -25.53
N MET A 119 1.96 14.25 -25.04
CA MET A 119 1.33 13.93 -23.77
C MET A 119 2.04 14.58 -22.59
N ILE A 120 3.36 14.56 -22.53
CA ILE A 120 4.12 15.28 -21.51
C ILE A 120 3.78 16.78 -21.55
N ASP A 121 3.79 17.38 -22.74
CA ASP A 121 3.47 18.81 -22.90
C ASP A 121 2.06 19.15 -22.44
N GLN A 122 1.07 18.32 -22.77
CA GLN A 122 -0.32 18.53 -22.39
C GLN A 122 -0.54 18.36 -20.89
N VAL A 123 0.07 17.35 -20.26
CA VAL A 123 0.01 17.16 -18.80
C VAL A 123 0.57 18.38 -18.08
N LEU A 124 1.74 18.86 -18.49
CA LEU A 124 2.36 20.05 -17.89
C LEU A 124 1.56 21.32 -18.18
N ALA A 125 1.01 21.46 -19.40
CA ALA A 125 0.18 22.62 -19.79
C ALA A 125 -1.17 22.63 -19.03
N ALA A 126 -1.70 21.49 -18.63
CA ALA A 126 -2.85 21.39 -17.74
C ALA A 126 -2.57 21.90 -16.31
N GLY A 127 -1.32 22.23 -16.02
CA GLY A 127 -0.91 22.85 -14.74
C GLY A 127 -0.47 21.88 -13.66
N TRP A 128 -0.34 20.59 -13.97
CA TRP A 128 0.23 19.62 -13.04
C TRP A 128 1.66 20.00 -12.65
N ARG A 129 1.93 20.01 -11.34
CA ARG A 129 3.26 20.27 -10.79
C ARG A 129 4.00 18.97 -10.55
N MET A 130 4.17 18.23 -11.62
CA MET A 130 4.89 16.97 -11.62
C MET A 130 6.36 17.20 -11.89
N ASN A 131 7.24 16.47 -11.21
CA ASN A 131 8.69 16.60 -11.34
C ASN A 131 9.38 15.29 -11.70
N TYR A 132 8.63 14.17 -11.88
CA TYR A 132 9.18 12.94 -12.45
C TYR A 132 8.17 12.17 -13.30
N VAL A 133 8.70 11.34 -14.16
CA VAL A 133 7.95 10.38 -14.97
C VAL A 133 8.55 8.99 -14.82
N ARG A 134 7.70 7.98 -14.59
CA ARG A 134 8.09 6.58 -14.70
C ARG A 134 7.94 6.12 -16.13
N MET A 135 9.06 5.77 -16.74
CA MET A 135 9.18 5.44 -18.15
C MET A 135 9.23 3.93 -18.34
N HIS A 136 8.27 3.40 -19.04
CA HIS A 136 8.19 2.00 -19.38
C HIS A 136 8.97 1.71 -20.67
N MET A 137 10.02 0.89 -20.61
CA MET A 137 10.67 0.39 -21.83
C MET A 137 9.83 -0.74 -22.41
N ASP A 138 8.81 -0.38 -23.20
CA ASP A 138 7.76 -1.29 -23.66
C ASP A 138 8.34 -2.47 -24.47
N PRO A 139 7.93 -3.73 -24.18
CA PRO A 139 8.35 -4.95 -24.88
C PRO A 139 8.08 -4.91 -26.38
N TYR A 140 7.08 -4.16 -26.86
CA TYR A 140 6.82 -3.98 -28.28
C TYR A 140 8.09 -3.63 -29.09
N TRP A 141 8.97 -2.83 -28.49
CA TRP A 141 10.21 -2.41 -29.14
C TRP A 141 11.35 -3.41 -29.01
N SER A 142 11.38 -4.20 -27.95
CA SER A 142 12.49 -5.10 -27.63
C SER A 142 12.24 -6.57 -27.98
N ASP A 143 10.98 -6.98 -28.10
CA ASP A 143 10.62 -8.36 -28.36
C ASP A 143 10.91 -8.77 -29.80
N ASP A 144 11.35 -10.00 -29.98
CA ASP A 144 11.49 -10.65 -31.28
C ASP A 144 10.10 -11.00 -31.82
N PRO A 145 9.65 -10.34 -32.91
CA PRO A 145 8.33 -10.57 -33.45
C PRO A 145 8.17 -11.95 -34.12
N THR A 146 9.27 -12.68 -34.35
CA THR A 146 9.24 -14.03 -34.94
C THR A 146 8.96 -15.11 -33.90
N LYS A 147 9.12 -14.79 -32.60
CA LYS A 147 8.80 -15.69 -31.51
C LYS A 147 7.31 -15.61 -31.17
N PRO A 148 6.67 -16.73 -30.75
CA PRO A 148 5.29 -16.70 -30.26
C PRO A 148 5.10 -15.71 -29.12
N SER A 149 3.91 -15.09 -29.06
CA SER A 149 3.54 -14.27 -27.90
C SER A 149 3.40 -15.15 -26.66
N VAL A 150 3.91 -14.67 -25.53
CA VAL A 150 3.90 -15.36 -24.24
C VAL A 150 3.31 -14.45 -23.18
N ARG A 151 2.86 -15.04 -22.07
CA ARG A 151 2.17 -14.31 -21.01
C ARG A 151 3.03 -13.21 -20.38
N TYR A 152 4.34 -13.47 -20.25
CA TYR A 152 5.29 -12.55 -19.63
C TYR A 152 6.27 -12.04 -20.68
N GLU A 153 5.79 -11.14 -21.52
CA GLU A 153 6.62 -10.49 -22.52
C GLU A 153 7.76 -9.71 -21.85
N GLY A 154 8.90 -9.67 -22.49
CA GLY A 154 10.07 -8.96 -22.00
C GLY A 154 11.32 -9.83 -21.85
N HIS A 155 11.28 -10.99 -21.19
CA HIS A 155 12.46 -11.83 -21.08
C HIS A 155 12.50 -13.00 -22.08
N GLU A 156 11.38 -13.69 -22.31
CA GLU A 156 11.32 -14.88 -23.18
C GLU A 156 11.44 -14.53 -24.67
N ARG A 157 10.97 -13.36 -25.05
CA ARG A 157 11.03 -12.86 -26.44
C ARG A 157 12.12 -11.82 -26.66
N PHE A 158 12.85 -11.45 -25.62
CA PHE A 158 13.83 -10.38 -25.69
C PHE A 158 14.86 -10.60 -26.81
N SER A 159 15.10 -9.53 -27.58
CA SER A 159 16.14 -9.42 -28.58
C SER A 159 17.06 -8.25 -28.22
N GLU A 160 18.30 -8.58 -27.85
CA GLU A 160 19.30 -7.56 -27.51
C GLU A 160 19.54 -6.56 -28.64
N VAL A 161 19.59 -7.06 -29.88
CA VAL A 161 19.80 -6.23 -31.07
C VAL A 161 18.67 -5.20 -31.21
N ARG A 162 17.42 -5.64 -31.06
CA ARG A 162 16.27 -4.75 -31.12
C ARG A 162 16.27 -3.78 -29.95
N PHE A 163 16.53 -4.25 -28.74
CA PHE A 163 16.56 -3.43 -27.55
C PHE A 163 17.60 -2.30 -27.68
N ARG A 164 18.82 -2.61 -28.12
CA ARG A 164 19.86 -1.59 -28.37
C ARG A 164 19.44 -0.58 -29.44
N ASN A 165 18.85 -1.04 -30.53
CA ASN A 165 18.38 -0.18 -31.61
C ASN A 165 17.28 0.78 -31.12
N TYR A 166 16.31 0.29 -30.35
CA TYR A 166 15.20 1.13 -29.89
C TYR A 166 15.49 1.88 -28.58
N LEU A 167 16.48 1.46 -27.80
CA LEU A 167 17.05 2.29 -26.74
C LEU A 167 17.51 3.62 -27.31
N GLU A 168 18.27 3.58 -28.42
CA GLU A 168 18.77 4.78 -29.12
C GLU A 168 17.65 5.59 -29.79
N LYS A 169 16.67 4.93 -30.40
CA LYS A 169 15.69 5.60 -31.25
C LYS A 169 14.44 6.04 -30.51
N VAL A 170 14.09 5.40 -29.38
CA VAL A 170 12.84 5.64 -28.65
C VAL A 170 13.12 6.06 -27.21
N PHE A 171 13.78 5.20 -26.42
CA PHE A 171 13.83 5.38 -24.97
C PHE A 171 14.76 6.52 -24.55
N VAL A 172 15.93 6.61 -25.13
CA VAL A 172 16.85 7.73 -24.87
C VAL A 172 16.27 9.08 -25.32
N PRO A 173 15.73 9.24 -26.55
CA PRO A 173 15.07 10.49 -26.95
C PRO A 173 13.87 10.87 -26.08
N MET A 174 13.15 9.90 -25.54
CA MET A 174 12.06 10.16 -24.61
C MET A 174 12.57 10.63 -23.26
N ALA A 175 13.60 9.98 -22.71
CA ALA A 175 14.23 10.40 -21.46
C ALA A 175 14.81 11.82 -21.58
N GLU A 176 15.56 12.10 -22.66
CA GLU A 176 16.10 13.44 -22.92
C GLU A 176 14.98 14.49 -23.03
N TYR A 177 13.85 14.14 -23.66
CA TYR A 177 12.72 15.05 -23.76
C TYR A 177 12.09 15.35 -22.40
N ALA A 178 11.82 14.33 -21.59
CA ALA A 178 11.31 14.51 -20.24
C ALA A 178 12.26 15.38 -19.39
N ILE A 179 13.55 15.10 -19.45
CA ILE A 179 14.59 15.90 -18.78
C ILE A 179 14.59 17.36 -19.26
N SER A 180 14.40 17.60 -20.55
CA SER A 180 14.32 18.96 -21.12
C SER A 180 13.10 19.74 -20.59
N LYS A 181 12.07 19.05 -20.10
CA LYS A 181 10.90 19.63 -19.44
C LYS A 181 11.05 19.76 -17.91
N GLY A 182 12.22 19.46 -17.39
CA GLY A 182 12.53 19.56 -15.96
C GLY A 182 12.21 18.28 -15.14
N LEU A 183 11.74 17.22 -15.78
CA LEU A 183 11.36 15.99 -15.11
C LEU A 183 12.56 15.09 -14.81
N TYR A 184 12.55 14.43 -13.67
CA TYR A 184 13.33 13.22 -13.42
C TYR A 184 12.69 12.02 -14.13
N VAL A 185 13.51 11.03 -14.50
CA VAL A 185 13.07 9.86 -15.24
C VAL A 185 13.40 8.60 -14.46
N VAL A 186 12.40 7.81 -14.14
CA VAL A 186 12.56 6.45 -13.59
C VAL A 186 12.33 5.47 -14.73
N MET A 187 13.40 4.81 -15.19
CA MET A 187 13.31 3.80 -16.25
C MET A 187 13.09 2.43 -15.62
N ARG A 188 12.15 1.66 -16.15
CA ARG A 188 11.93 0.26 -15.78
C ARG A 188 12.15 -0.68 -16.98
N PRO A 189 12.57 -1.95 -16.75
CA PRO A 189 12.88 -2.88 -17.83
C PRO A 189 11.63 -3.31 -18.61
N PRO A 190 11.82 -3.88 -19.82
CA PRO A 190 10.71 -4.40 -20.60
C PRO A 190 9.94 -5.52 -19.88
N GLY A 191 8.61 -5.45 -19.97
CA GLY A 191 7.71 -6.49 -19.48
C GLY A 191 7.47 -6.48 -17.97
N VAL A 192 6.88 -7.55 -17.49
CA VAL A 192 6.60 -7.83 -16.08
C VAL A 192 7.38 -9.06 -15.64
N SER A 193 7.59 -9.19 -14.33
CA SER A 193 8.27 -10.35 -13.78
C SER A 193 7.43 -11.63 -13.96
N PRO A 194 8.05 -12.79 -14.17
CA PRO A 194 7.37 -14.09 -14.13
C PRO A 194 6.70 -14.34 -12.77
N ASP A 195 5.71 -15.25 -12.75
CA ASP A 195 5.01 -15.66 -11.51
C ASP A 195 5.97 -16.17 -10.43
N GLN A 196 7.08 -16.76 -10.87
CA GLN A 196 8.13 -17.28 -10.00
C GLN A 196 9.51 -16.99 -10.60
N ILE A 197 10.40 -16.46 -9.79
CA ILE A 197 11.79 -16.21 -10.13
C ILE A 197 12.73 -17.00 -9.20
N ALA A 198 13.99 -17.14 -9.60
CA ALA A 198 15.02 -17.78 -8.77
C ALA A 198 16.39 -17.16 -9.04
N VAL A 199 17.27 -17.22 -8.05
CA VAL A 199 18.67 -16.80 -8.22
C VAL A 199 19.33 -17.61 -9.33
N ASN A 200 19.97 -16.92 -10.27
CA ASN A 200 20.62 -17.47 -11.48
C ASN A 200 19.66 -18.09 -12.51
N ASP A 201 18.39 -17.70 -12.51
CA ASP A 201 17.46 -18.06 -13.59
C ASP A 201 17.61 -17.15 -14.84
N ASP A 202 16.85 -17.50 -15.87
CA ASP A 202 16.87 -16.76 -17.14
C ASP A 202 16.34 -15.32 -16.98
N TYR A 203 15.43 -15.09 -16.04
CA TYR A 203 14.92 -13.75 -15.79
C TYR A 203 15.95 -12.84 -15.11
N GLN A 204 16.73 -13.39 -14.16
CA GLN A 204 17.86 -12.64 -13.58
C GLN A 204 18.90 -12.31 -14.67
N ALA A 205 19.24 -13.31 -15.52
CA ALA A 205 20.17 -13.08 -16.62
C ALA A 205 19.68 -12.00 -17.61
N PHE A 206 18.38 -12.00 -17.90
CA PHE A 206 17.74 -10.96 -18.70
C PHE A 206 17.87 -9.58 -18.05
N LEU A 207 17.54 -9.43 -16.76
CA LEU A 207 17.66 -8.14 -16.06
C LEU A 207 19.12 -7.65 -16.02
N VAL A 208 20.06 -8.54 -15.72
CA VAL A 208 21.50 -8.21 -15.75
C VAL A 208 21.89 -7.68 -17.12
N LYS A 209 21.42 -8.29 -18.21
CA LYS A 209 21.71 -7.84 -19.57
C LYS A 209 21.06 -6.50 -19.91
N VAL A 210 19.79 -6.31 -19.58
CA VAL A 210 19.08 -5.03 -19.80
C VAL A 210 19.81 -3.90 -19.09
N TRP A 211 20.13 -4.12 -17.81
CA TRP A 211 20.76 -3.07 -17.00
C TRP A 211 22.26 -2.87 -17.35
N ASP A 212 22.94 -3.88 -17.87
CA ASP A 212 24.28 -3.71 -18.45
C ASP A 212 24.24 -2.72 -19.62
N ILE A 213 23.28 -2.88 -20.53
CA ILE A 213 23.10 -2.02 -21.69
C ILE A 213 22.72 -0.60 -21.27
N VAL A 214 21.70 -0.45 -20.41
CA VAL A 214 21.16 0.86 -20.02
C VAL A 214 22.15 1.64 -19.17
N SER A 215 22.78 0.99 -18.18
CA SER A 215 23.73 1.64 -17.28
C SER A 215 25.09 1.96 -17.91
N SER A 216 25.39 1.37 -19.08
CA SER A 216 26.57 1.70 -19.86
C SER A 216 26.32 2.82 -20.88
N HIS A 217 25.05 3.15 -21.14
CA HIS A 217 24.70 4.12 -22.17
C HIS A 217 25.15 5.55 -21.80
N PRO A 218 25.93 6.26 -22.67
CA PRO A 218 26.59 7.53 -22.29
C PRO A 218 25.65 8.65 -21.91
N LYS A 219 24.39 8.66 -22.40
CA LYS A 219 23.39 9.67 -22.08
C LYS A 219 22.58 9.35 -20.82
N LEU A 220 22.61 8.09 -20.34
CA LEU A 220 21.86 7.61 -19.19
C LEU A 220 22.75 7.41 -17.96
N LYS A 221 23.95 6.85 -18.17
CA LYS A 221 24.96 6.64 -17.13
C LYS A 221 25.34 7.96 -16.47
N ASN A 222 25.28 8.01 -15.15
CA ASN A 222 25.60 9.18 -14.33
C ASN A 222 24.77 10.44 -14.65
N ASN A 223 23.70 10.31 -15.42
CA ASN A 223 22.77 11.41 -15.60
C ASN A 223 21.96 11.57 -14.30
N GLY A 224 22.14 12.70 -13.61
CA GLY A 224 21.54 12.97 -12.30
C GLY A 224 20.01 12.99 -12.28
N LYS A 225 19.38 13.08 -13.46
CA LYS A 225 17.92 13.02 -13.60
C LYS A 225 17.40 11.64 -14.02
N VAL A 226 18.26 10.65 -14.23
CA VAL A 226 17.87 9.30 -14.64
C VAL A 226 18.08 8.31 -13.50
N MET A 227 17.05 7.55 -13.18
CA MET A 227 17.00 6.53 -12.13
C MET A 227 16.58 5.18 -12.72
N PHE A 228 16.93 4.09 -12.07
CA PHE A 228 16.71 2.74 -12.57
C PHE A 228 15.82 1.96 -11.59
N GLU A 229 14.66 1.50 -12.04
CA GLU A 229 13.80 0.57 -11.31
C GLU A 229 14.08 -0.84 -11.82
N LEU A 230 14.60 -1.72 -10.97
CA LEU A 230 15.27 -2.96 -11.41
C LEU A 230 14.35 -3.97 -12.10
N ALA A 231 13.10 -4.10 -11.65
CA ALA A 231 12.10 -5.00 -12.24
C ALA A 231 10.68 -4.48 -11.95
N ASN A 232 9.70 -4.99 -12.68
CA ASN A 232 8.29 -4.71 -12.45
C ASN A 232 7.59 -5.92 -11.84
N GLU A 233 7.02 -5.75 -10.67
CA GLU A 233 6.12 -6.69 -9.98
C GLU A 233 6.64 -8.12 -9.81
N PRO A 234 7.79 -8.34 -9.18
CA PRO A 234 8.18 -9.68 -8.75
C PRO A 234 7.10 -10.27 -7.83
N ILE A 235 6.65 -11.51 -8.13
CA ILE A 235 5.57 -12.14 -7.37
C ILE A 235 6.16 -13.06 -6.30
N ASN A 236 6.70 -14.20 -6.72
CA ASN A 236 7.29 -15.18 -5.83
C ASN A 236 8.74 -15.48 -6.22
N ILE A 237 9.53 -15.81 -5.23
CA ILE A 237 10.91 -16.29 -5.45
C ILE A 237 11.12 -17.65 -4.79
N LYS A 238 11.99 -18.46 -5.39
CA LYS A 238 12.47 -19.67 -4.73
C LYS A 238 13.45 -19.27 -3.63
N GLY A 239 13.07 -19.53 -2.38
CA GLY A 239 13.86 -19.25 -1.19
C GLY A 239 15.11 -20.14 -1.09
N THR A 240 16.07 -19.73 -0.23
CA THR A 240 17.28 -20.51 0.06
C THR A 240 16.96 -21.86 0.72
N ASP A 241 15.79 -22.02 1.29
CA ASP A 241 15.24 -23.28 1.82
C ASP A 241 14.54 -24.14 0.78
N GLY A 242 14.49 -23.68 -0.49
CA GLY A 242 13.84 -24.36 -1.60
C GLY A 242 12.33 -24.13 -1.71
N THR A 243 11.69 -23.46 -0.76
CA THR A 243 10.27 -23.10 -0.84
C THR A 243 10.06 -21.94 -1.81
N VAL A 244 8.83 -21.78 -2.30
CA VAL A 244 8.45 -20.69 -3.19
C VAL A 244 7.45 -19.78 -2.47
N GLY A 245 7.72 -18.49 -2.48
CA GLY A 245 6.85 -17.52 -1.81
C GLY A 245 7.38 -16.09 -1.88
N SER A 246 6.73 -15.19 -1.15
CA SER A 246 6.99 -13.75 -1.21
C SER A 246 7.25 -13.08 0.14
N SER A 247 7.15 -13.78 1.27
CA SER A 247 7.16 -13.15 2.60
C SER A 247 8.05 -13.80 3.65
N GLY A 248 8.61 -14.99 3.38
CA GLY A 248 9.49 -15.68 4.32
C GLY A 248 10.92 -15.13 4.31
N ASP A 249 11.67 -15.31 5.41
CA ASP A 249 13.07 -14.87 5.52
C ASP A 249 13.95 -15.45 4.40
N ALA A 250 13.81 -16.76 4.10
CA ALA A 250 14.52 -17.42 3.01
C ALA A 250 14.20 -16.81 1.62
N HIS A 251 12.97 -16.30 1.44
CA HIS A 251 12.58 -15.63 0.20
C HIS A 251 13.26 -14.26 0.08
N PHE A 252 13.32 -13.48 1.15
CA PHE A 252 14.02 -12.18 1.14
C PHE A 252 15.53 -12.33 1.02
N GLN A 253 16.11 -13.39 1.58
CA GLN A 253 17.51 -13.71 1.36
C GLN A 253 17.77 -13.99 -0.12
N SER A 254 16.94 -14.81 -0.76
CA SER A 254 17.05 -15.08 -2.21
C SER A 254 16.81 -13.82 -3.04
N ALA A 255 15.82 -13.00 -2.69
CA ALA A 255 15.53 -11.74 -3.39
C ALA A 255 16.69 -10.74 -3.28
N GLN A 256 17.33 -10.67 -2.11
CA GLN A 256 18.53 -9.86 -1.93
C GLN A 256 19.66 -10.35 -2.84
N LEU A 257 19.97 -11.64 -2.89
CA LEU A 257 20.98 -12.20 -3.79
C LEU A 257 20.62 -11.96 -5.27
N PHE A 258 19.35 -12.09 -5.62
CA PHE A 258 18.85 -11.90 -6.98
C PHE A 258 19.07 -10.45 -7.46
N PHE A 259 18.60 -9.47 -6.70
CA PHE A 259 18.71 -8.06 -7.11
C PHE A 259 20.10 -7.48 -6.86
N GLN A 260 20.87 -8.02 -5.89
CA GLN A 260 22.25 -7.60 -5.70
C GLN A 260 23.11 -7.87 -6.94
N ALA A 261 22.92 -9.01 -7.62
CA ALA A 261 23.62 -9.29 -8.86
C ALA A 261 23.35 -8.25 -9.97
N VAL A 262 22.13 -7.74 -10.04
CA VAL A 262 21.76 -6.66 -10.98
C VAL A 262 22.40 -5.33 -10.55
N ILE A 263 22.37 -5.01 -9.25
CA ILE A 263 23.02 -3.81 -8.70
C ILE A 263 24.53 -3.86 -8.98
N ASP A 264 25.18 -4.98 -8.72
CA ASP A 264 26.61 -5.16 -8.92
C ASP A 264 27.00 -4.96 -10.39
N LYS A 265 26.15 -5.41 -11.34
CA LYS A 265 26.36 -5.16 -12.76
C LYS A 265 26.31 -3.66 -13.09
N ILE A 266 25.28 -2.95 -12.59
CA ILE A 266 25.15 -1.50 -12.78
C ILE A 266 26.35 -0.75 -12.21
N ARG A 267 26.77 -1.11 -11.00
CA ARG A 267 27.92 -0.49 -10.33
C ARG A 267 29.26 -0.87 -10.98
N GLY A 268 29.35 -2.10 -11.51
CA GLY A 268 30.47 -2.54 -12.34
C GLY A 268 30.69 -1.67 -13.57
N ASN A 269 29.62 -1.15 -14.15
CA ASN A 269 29.66 -0.18 -15.26
C ASN A 269 29.99 1.26 -14.79
N LYS A 270 30.34 1.45 -13.51
CA LYS A 270 30.60 2.79 -12.93
C LYS A 270 29.40 3.74 -13.00
N ALA A 271 28.18 3.23 -13.11
CA ALA A 271 26.97 4.02 -13.05
C ALA A 271 26.59 4.27 -11.58
N ARG A 272 26.43 5.55 -11.22
CA ARG A 272 26.07 6.02 -9.87
C ARG A 272 24.59 6.39 -9.74
N ASN A 273 23.82 6.25 -10.79
CA ASN A 273 22.37 6.54 -10.81
C ASN A 273 21.67 5.90 -9.62
N ILE A 274 20.62 6.54 -9.12
CA ILE A 274 19.77 6.00 -8.07
C ILE A 274 19.08 4.73 -8.59
N ILE A 275 19.12 3.69 -7.78
CA ILE A 275 18.50 2.39 -8.05
C ILE A 275 17.30 2.21 -7.13
N TRP A 276 16.17 1.84 -7.71
CA TRP A 276 14.94 1.50 -7.03
C TRP A 276 14.74 -0.02 -7.06
N VAL A 277 14.84 -0.65 -5.91
CA VAL A 277 14.71 -2.11 -5.78
C VAL A 277 13.26 -2.47 -5.51
N PRO A 278 12.65 -3.36 -6.30
CA PRO A 278 11.30 -3.83 -6.06
C PRO A 278 11.23 -4.85 -4.92
N GLY A 279 10.10 -4.92 -4.25
CA GLY A 279 9.77 -5.99 -3.32
C GLY A 279 9.15 -7.19 -4.03
N LEU A 280 8.83 -8.22 -3.26
CA LEU A 280 8.07 -9.38 -3.71
C LEU A 280 6.55 -9.12 -3.61
N GLY A 281 5.72 -10.11 -4.02
CA GLY A 281 4.26 -10.03 -3.90
C GLY A 281 3.68 -8.84 -4.64
N TYR A 282 4.03 -8.65 -5.92
CA TYR A 282 3.64 -7.52 -6.75
C TYR A 282 4.14 -6.16 -6.20
N GLN A 283 5.37 -6.11 -5.72
CA GLN A 283 5.95 -4.92 -5.08
C GLN A 283 5.17 -4.43 -3.84
N SER A 284 4.68 -5.38 -3.02
CA SER A 284 3.97 -5.09 -1.78
C SER A 284 4.66 -5.62 -0.51
N GLN A 285 5.63 -6.52 -0.63
CA GLN A 285 6.30 -7.18 0.50
C GLN A 285 7.74 -6.71 0.63
N TYR A 286 8.09 -6.09 1.77
CA TYR A 286 9.41 -5.44 1.97
C TYR A 286 10.06 -5.72 3.32
N ALA A 287 9.30 -6.16 4.33
CA ALA A 287 9.77 -6.23 5.72
C ALA A 287 11.09 -7.00 5.88
N GLY A 288 11.28 -8.07 5.13
CA GLY A 288 12.47 -8.90 5.22
C GLY A 288 13.76 -8.23 4.73
N TYR A 289 13.67 -7.21 3.87
CA TYR A 289 14.86 -6.47 3.45
C TYR A 289 15.50 -5.65 4.59
N ALA A 290 14.82 -5.45 5.71
CA ALA A 290 15.45 -4.89 6.91
C ALA A 290 16.60 -5.76 7.43
N ASN A 291 16.47 -7.09 7.28
CA ASN A 291 17.48 -8.07 7.69
C ASN A 291 18.43 -8.46 6.54
N HIS A 292 17.97 -8.34 5.29
CA HIS A 292 18.72 -8.69 4.07
C HIS A 292 18.97 -7.43 3.23
N ARG A 293 19.81 -6.52 3.75
CA ARG A 293 20.09 -5.24 3.10
C ARG A 293 20.97 -5.38 1.87
N PHE A 294 20.74 -4.51 0.91
CA PHE A 294 21.58 -4.37 -0.27
C PHE A 294 22.87 -3.62 0.05
N THR A 295 23.94 -3.96 -0.67
CA THR A 295 25.21 -3.25 -0.61
C THR A 295 25.34 -2.30 -1.80
N GLY A 296 25.96 -1.15 -1.57
CA GLY A 296 26.15 -0.10 -2.55
C GLY A 296 25.51 1.22 -2.13
N GLU A 297 25.79 2.26 -2.90
CA GLU A 297 25.27 3.62 -2.68
C GLU A 297 24.07 3.90 -3.58
N ASN A 298 23.31 4.96 -3.26
CA ASN A 298 22.17 5.42 -4.06
C ASN A 298 21.12 4.33 -4.32
N ILE A 299 20.69 3.63 -3.28
CA ILE A 299 19.66 2.58 -3.33
C ILE A 299 18.43 3.02 -2.53
N GLY A 300 17.25 2.88 -3.11
CA GLY A 300 15.94 3.03 -2.50
C GLY A 300 15.01 1.90 -2.93
N PHE A 301 13.75 1.95 -2.49
CA PHE A 301 12.76 0.90 -2.79
C PHE A 301 11.62 1.44 -3.64
N ALA A 302 11.30 0.72 -4.72
CA ALA A 302 10.13 0.97 -5.56
C ALA A 302 8.96 0.14 -5.06
N ILE A 303 7.84 0.77 -4.73
CA ILE A 303 6.65 0.10 -4.20
C ILE A 303 5.41 0.37 -5.05
N HIS A 304 4.47 -0.58 -5.05
CA HIS A 304 3.14 -0.40 -5.61
C HIS A 304 2.10 -0.30 -4.49
N VAL A 305 1.12 0.59 -4.66
CA VAL A 305 0.09 0.85 -3.67
C VAL A 305 -1.26 0.95 -4.35
N TYR A 306 -2.11 -0.05 -4.11
CA TYR A 306 -3.46 -0.10 -4.67
C TYR A 306 -4.52 -0.17 -3.58
N PRO A 307 -5.77 0.27 -3.83
CA PRO A 307 -6.86 0.10 -2.87
C PRO A 307 -7.00 -1.35 -2.40
N GLY A 308 -7.09 -1.55 -1.10
CA GLY A 308 -7.13 -2.87 -0.45
C GLY A 308 -5.76 -3.45 -0.08
N TRP A 309 -4.66 -2.91 -0.60
CA TRP A 309 -3.31 -3.31 -0.21
C TRP A 309 -2.94 -2.66 1.14
N TYR A 310 -2.05 -3.29 1.88
CA TYR A 310 -1.64 -2.83 3.22
C TYR A 310 -2.83 -2.61 4.17
N ASN A 311 -3.88 -3.44 4.06
CA ASN A 311 -5.15 -3.30 4.79
C ASN A 311 -5.83 -1.92 4.59
N SER A 312 -5.53 -1.23 3.51
CA SER A 312 -6.26 -0.03 3.12
C SER A 312 -7.67 -0.38 2.67
N ASP A 313 -8.58 0.60 2.70
CA ASP A 313 -9.93 0.40 2.20
C ASP A 313 -9.91 0.00 0.72
N ALA A 314 -10.50 -1.16 0.45
CA ALA A 314 -10.91 -1.53 -0.89
C ALA A 314 -12.32 -1.01 -1.07
N GLU A 315 -12.55 -0.18 -2.06
CA GLU A 315 -13.90 0.28 -2.30
C GLU A 315 -14.76 -0.82 -2.87
N VAL A 316 -15.80 -1.12 -2.10
CA VAL A 316 -16.82 -2.07 -2.48
C VAL A 316 -17.94 -1.30 -3.18
N LYS A 317 -18.28 -1.67 -4.40
CA LYS A 317 -19.50 -1.16 -5.02
C LYS A 317 -20.70 -1.55 -4.14
N PRO A 318 -21.66 -0.65 -3.92
CA PRO A 318 -22.93 -1.03 -3.32
C PRO A 318 -23.48 -2.28 -4.05
N ASN A 319 -23.74 -3.36 -3.31
CA ASN A 319 -24.24 -4.65 -3.82
C ASN A 319 -23.26 -5.56 -4.58
N GLU A 320 -21.96 -5.28 -4.60
CA GLU A 320 -20.96 -6.26 -5.03
C GLU A 320 -20.26 -6.84 -3.80
N ASN A 321 -20.41 -8.14 -3.62
CA ASN A 321 -19.70 -8.90 -2.59
C ASN A 321 -18.28 -9.19 -3.09
N VAL A 322 -17.41 -8.19 -3.09
CA VAL A 322 -15.99 -8.38 -3.37
C VAL A 322 -15.32 -8.84 -2.08
N GLY A 323 -15.49 -10.12 -1.78
CA GLY A 323 -14.66 -10.81 -0.78
C GLY A 323 -14.67 -10.30 0.65
N GLY A 324 -15.68 -9.52 1.07
CA GLY A 324 -15.87 -9.15 2.48
C GLY A 324 -14.75 -8.35 3.14
N ILE A 325 -13.85 -7.75 2.36
CA ILE A 325 -12.77 -6.94 2.91
C ILE A 325 -13.20 -5.48 2.87
N SER A 326 -13.90 -5.05 3.90
CA SER A 326 -13.79 -3.68 4.32
C SER A 326 -12.35 -3.52 4.83
N GLY A 327 -11.56 -2.67 4.23
CA GLY A 327 -10.25 -2.32 4.77
C GLY A 327 -10.42 -1.72 6.15
N GLY A 328 -9.34 -1.74 6.94
CA GLY A 328 -9.35 -1.18 8.29
C GLY A 328 -9.30 0.36 8.31
N GLY A 329 -9.75 1.03 7.28
CA GLY A 329 -9.65 2.49 7.16
C GLY A 329 -8.21 2.98 7.29
N TYR A 330 -8.05 4.20 7.81
CA TYR A 330 -6.73 4.77 8.06
C TYR A 330 -5.86 3.89 8.96
N GLU A 331 -6.41 3.40 10.06
CA GLU A 331 -5.64 2.61 11.03
C GLU A 331 -5.19 1.25 10.47
N GLY A 332 -6.05 0.61 9.68
CA GLY A 332 -5.70 -0.61 8.96
C GLY A 332 -4.56 -0.38 7.99
N PHE A 333 -4.64 0.70 7.22
CA PHE A 333 -3.61 1.07 6.26
C PHE A 333 -2.28 1.43 6.95
N GLN A 334 -2.32 2.21 8.03
CA GLN A 334 -1.13 2.55 8.81
C GLN A 334 -0.45 1.28 9.37
N ARG A 335 -1.22 0.34 9.93
CA ARG A 335 -0.66 -0.94 10.42
C ARG A 335 -0.02 -1.76 9.30
N GLY A 336 -0.67 -1.85 8.14
CA GLY A 336 -0.11 -2.56 6.99
C GLY A 336 1.17 -1.90 6.45
N TRP A 337 1.17 -0.58 6.38
CA TRP A 337 2.35 0.22 6.03
C TRP A 337 3.50 0.01 7.02
N ASP A 338 3.21 0.10 8.32
CA ASP A 338 4.19 -0.12 9.38
C ASP A 338 4.77 -1.54 9.36
N ALA A 339 3.95 -2.52 8.98
CA ALA A 339 4.40 -3.91 8.88
C ALA A 339 5.32 -4.16 7.67
N GLN A 340 5.08 -3.52 6.53
CA GLN A 340 5.79 -3.84 5.29
C GLN A 340 6.76 -2.74 4.83
N ILE A 341 6.37 -1.49 4.91
CA ILE A 341 7.14 -0.39 4.31
C ILE A 341 8.04 0.31 5.34
N LYS A 342 7.53 0.56 6.54
CA LYS A 342 8.32 1.23 7.59
C LYS A 342 9.67 0.56 7.84
N PRO A 343 9.83 -0.79 7.89
CA PRO A 343 11.13 -1.42 8.11
C PRO A 343 12.22 -1.03 7.10
N VAL A 344 11.83 -0.71 5.86
CA VAL A 344 12.76 -0.23 4.82
C VAL A 344 12.79 1.30 4.73
N ALA A 345 11.68 1.98 4.95
CA ALA A 345 11.60 3.44 4.96
C ALA A 345 12.42 4.07 6.09
N ASP A 346 12.71 3.34 7.16
CA ASP A 346 13.55 3.81 8.26
C ASP A 346 15.03 3.96 7.88
N TYR A 347 15.48 3.37 6.77
CA TYR A 347 16.88 3.47 6.35
C TYR A 347 17.11 3.85 4.87
N ALA A 348 16.09 3.81 4.02
CA ALA A 348 16.20 4.13 2.60
C ALA A 348 14.99 4.93 2.11
N PRO A 349 15.10 5.73 1.03
CA PRO A 349 13.95 6.42 0.46
C PRO A 349 13.01 5.44 -0.24
N ILE A 350 11.74 5.81 -0.28
CA ILE A 350 10.66 5.07 -0.91
C ILE A 350 10.19 5.81 -2.15
N MET A 351 9.94 5.08 -3.23
CA MET A 351 9.26 5.58 -4.42
C MET A 351 8.06 4.71 -4.75
N VAL A 352 6.87 5.27 -4.71
CA VAL A 352 5.68 4.61 -5.22
C VAL A 352 5.69 4.74 -6.74
N THR A 353 5.85 3.62 -7.43
CA THR A 353 5.96 3.56 -8.89
C THR A 353 4.67 3.15 -9.58
N GLU A 354 3.67 2.70 -8.81
CA GLU A 354 2.28 2.56 -9.25
C GLU A 354 1.31 2.86 -8.09
N MET A 355 0.30 3.66 -8.38
CA MET A 355 -0.82 3.93 -7.49
C MET A 355 -2.08 4.17 -8.31
N ASP A 356 -3.13 3.39 -8.05
CA ASP A 356 -4.41 3.60 -8.72
C ASP A 356 -5.09 4.88 -8.23
N TRP A 357 -5.49 5.71 -9.17
CA TRP A 357 -6.25 6.92 -8.90
C TRP A 357 -7.48 7.06 -9.80
N ALA A 358 -7.58 6.25 -10.83
CA ALA A 358 -8.59 6.42 -11.86
C ALA A 358 -10.01 6.30 -11.28
N PRO A 359 -10.89 7.26 -11.56
CA PRO A 359 -12.29 7.18 -11.19
C PRO A 359 -12.93 5.94 -11.80
N LYS A 360 -13.92 5.38 -11.11
CA LYS A 360 -14.69 4.19 -11.52
C LYS A 360 -15.12 4.20 -12.99
N LYS A 361 -15.47 5.35 -13.52
CA LYS A 361 -15.93 5.50 -14.90
C LYS A 361 -14.86 5.13 -15.93
N TYR A 362 -13.59 5.34 -15.62
CA TYR A 362 -12.45 5.06 -16.51
C TYR A 362 -11.70 3.78 -16.16
N ASN A 363 -12.05 3.18 -15.04
CA ASN A 363 -11.47 1.92 -14.61
C ASN A 363 -12.55 0.95 -14.12
N SER A 364 -13.27 0.37 -15.06
CA SER A 364 -14.35 -0.57 -14.75
C SER A 364 -13.88 -1.86 -14.11
N SER A 365 -12.63 -2.27 -14.31
CA SER A 365 -12.07 -3.48 -13.71
C SER A 365 -11.73 -3.30 -12.24
N TRP A 366 -11.24 -2.15 -11.83
CA TRP A 366 -11.02 -1.80 -10.44
C TRP A 366 -12.31 -1.33 -9.76
N GLY A 367 -13.21 -0.80 -10.55
CA GLY A 367 -14.60 -0.57 -10.14
C GLY A 367 -14.82 0.48 -9.10
N LYS A 368 -13.85 1.39 -8.82
CA LYS A 368 -13.84 1.64 -7.45
C LYS A 368 -13.80 2.99 -7.09
N SER A 369 -13.48 3.82 -7.65
CA SER A 369 -13.27 4.79 -6.69
C SER A 369 -13.10 6.14 -7.26
N ILE A 370 -14.13 6.72 -7.19
CA ILE A 370 -14.22 8.14 -6.79
C ILE A 370 -13.44 8.41 -5.51
N THR A 371 -13.24 7.43 -4.66
CA THR A 371 -12.62 7.59 -3.35
C THR A 371 -11.18 7.12 -3.32
N GLY A 372 -10.66 6.63 -4.41
CA GLY A 372 -9.24 6.44 -4.56
C GLY A 372 -8.49 7.73 -4.30
N VAL A 373 -7.36 7.88 -4.90
CA VAL A 373 -6.57 9.11 -4.81
C VAL A 373 -7.36 10.34 -5.28
N ALA A 374 -8.22 10.17 -6.29
CA ALA A 374 -8.99 11.27 -6.87
C ALA A 374 -10.02 11.89 -5.93
N GLY A 375 -10.62 11.10 -5.04
CA GLY A 375 -11.74 11.58 -4.20
C GLY A 375 -11.37 12.46 -3.02
N GLY A 376 -10.11 12.47 -2.59
CA GLY A 376 -9.67 13.25 -1.42
C GLY A 376 -10.10 12.69 -0.08
N GLU A 377 -10.83 11.59 -0.07
CA GLU A 377 -11.25 10.83 1.11
C GLU A 377 -10.82 9.36 0.98
N GLY A 378 -10.99 8.58 2.01
CA GLY A 378 -10.69 7.16 2.01
C GLY A 378 -9.23 6.87 1.66
N PHE A 379 -9.01 5.96 0.74
CA PHE A 379 -7.68 5.45 0.37
C PHE A 379 -6.68 6.56 0.05
N GLY A 380 -7.02 7.49 -0.85
CA GLY A 380 -6.08 8.51 -1.31
C GLY A 380 -5.67 9.49 -0.22
N ALA A 381 -6.62 9.98 0.58
CA ALA A 381 -6.34 10.88 1.70
C ALA A 381 -5.54 10.18 2.80
N ASN A 382 -5.86 8.91 3.08
CA ASN A 382 -5.12 8.11 4.06
C ASN A 382 -3.68 7.88 3.59
N PHE A 383 -3.49 7.56 2.30
CA PHE A 383 -2.16 7.40 1.72
C PHE A 383 -1.33 8.68 1.80
N LYS A 384 -1.89 9.83 1.36
CA LYS A 384 -1.20 11.13 1.43
C LYS A 384 -0.70 11.39 2.84
N TYR A 385 -1.57 11.21 3.82
CA TYR A 385 -1.23 11.43 5.22
C TYR A 385 -0.11 10.51 5.72
N ILE A 386 -0.17 9.21 5.38
CA ILE A 386 0.86 8.22 5.75
C ILE A 386 2.20 8.57 5.07
N ALA A 387 2.17 8.91 3.77
CA ALA A 387 3.36 9.26 3.01
C ALA A 387 4.03 10.54 3.54
N ASP A 388 3.24 11.57 3.81
CA ASP A 388 3.75 12.84 4.36
C ASP A 388 4.37 12.65 5.74
N ASN A 389 3.73 11.86 6.62
CA ASN A 389 4.28 11.54 7.94
C ASN A 389 5.52 10.63 7.88
N THR A 390 5.61 9.75 6.90
CA THR A 390 6.81 8.94 6.66
C THR A 390 7.98 9.84 6.25
N GLY A 391 7.71 10.89 5.46
CA GLY A 391 8.60 12.02 5.18
C GLY A 391 9.70 11.76 4.14
N ASN A 392 9.81 10.55 3.59
CA ASN A 392 10.78 10.14 2.57
C ASN A 392 10.13 9.32 1.45
N VAL A 393 8.88 9.63 1.12
CA VAL A 393 8.09 8.93 0.12
C VAL A 393 7.88 9.82 -1.10
N SER A 394 8.45 9.43 -2.22
CA SER A 394 8.09 9.94 -3.54
C SER A 394 6.94 9.13 -4.10
N TRP A 395 5.99 9.74 -4.82
CA TRP A 395 4.87 8.99 -5.34
C TRP A 395 4.30 9.57 -6.63
N MET A 396 3.57 8.75 -7.35
CA MET A 396 3.00 9.09 -8.64
C MET A 396 1.55 8.66 -8.76
N ILE A 397 0.90 9.15 -9.78
CA ILE A 397 -0.40 8.68 -10.23
C ILE A 397 -0.17 7.72 -11.40
N PHE A 398 -0.63 6.49 -11.28
CA PHE A 398 -0.58 5.51 -12.35
C PHE A 398 -1.95 5.41 -13.02
N THR A 399 -2.01 5.91 -14.24
CA THR A 399 -3.18 5.91 -15.10
C THR A 399 -2.80 6.29 -16.52
N SER A 400 -3.78 6.34 -17.42
CA SER A 400 -3.57 6.95 -18.73
C SER A 400 -3.21 8.44 -18.57
N GLN A 401 -2.07 8.83 -19.09
CA GLN A 401 -1.62 10.22 -19.11
C GLN A 401 -2.60 11.15 -19.84
N GLU A 402 -3.41 10.59 -20.75
CA GLU A 402 -4.45 11.32 -21.45
C GLU A 402 -5.53 11.86 -20.50
N LEU A 403 -5.84 11.14 -19.44
CA LEU A 403 -6.77 11.63 -18.41
C LEU A 403 -6.21 12.85 -17.70
N LEU A 404 -4.91 12.85 -17.37
CA LEU A 404 -4.26 14.00 -16.75
C LEU A 404 -4.21 15.21 -17.70
N ALA A 405 -3.96 14.97 -18.97
CA ALA A 405 -3.91 16.02 -19.99
C ALA A 405 -5.28 16.68 -20.24
N GLN A 406 -6.39 16.02 -19.90
CA GLN A 406 -7.75 16.55 -20.02
C GLN A 406 -8.23 17.33 -18.79
N PHE A 407 -7.41 17.40 -17.74
CA PHE A 407 -7.78 18.13 -16.53
C PHE A 407 -7.76 19.66 -16.77
N ILE A 408 -8.76 20.34 -16.23
CA ILE A 408 -8.86 21.80 -16.29
C ILE A 408 -9.16 22.35 -14.90
N ASP A 409 -8.34 23.30 -14.47
CA ASP A 409 -8.62 24.19 -13.36
C ASP A 409 -9.64 25.24 -13.81
N VAL A 410 -10.73 25.41 -13.05
CA VAL A 410 -11.78 26.39 -13.39
C VAL A 410 -11.41 27.75 -12.79
N PRO A 411 -10.99 28.73 -13.60
CA PRO A 411 -10.52 30.02 -13.11
C PRO A 411 -11.56 30.76 -12.26
N GLY A 412 -11.12 31.33 -11.14
CA GLY A 412 -11.96 32.15 -10.27
C GLY A 412 -12.88 31.35 -9.31
N THR A 413 -12.77 30.04 -9.32
CA THR A 413 -13.49 29.13 -8.40
C THR A 413 -12.49 28.18 -7.75
N PRO A 414 -11.71 28.66 -6.74
CA PRO A 414 -10.73 27.81 -6.07
C PRO A 414 -11.34 26.51 -5.56
N GLY A 415 -10.66 25.39 -5.80
CA GLY A 415 -11.15 24.06 -5.44
C GLY A 415 -12.18 23.47 -6.43
N ASN A 416 -12.52 24.18 -7.48
CA ASN A 416 -13.43 23.67 -8.51
C ASN A 416 -12.68 23.35 -9.80
N TYR A 417 -12.47 22.07 -10.03
CA TYR A 417 -11.72 21.51 -11.14
C TYR A 417 -12.60 20.56 -11.94
N THR A 418 -12.29 20.34 -13.18
CA THR A 418 -13.05 19.43 -14.04
C THR A 418 -12.16 18.76 -15.08
N PHE A 419 -12.53 17.56 -15.53
CA PHE A 419 -12.15 17.11 -16.85
C PHE A 419 -12.98 17.82 -17.91
N LEU A 420 -12.43 17.94 -19.12
CA LEU A 420 -13.07 18.63 -20.24
C LEU A 420 -14.55 18.26 -20.45
N ASN A 421 -14.88 16.99 -20.29
CA ASN A 421 -16.23 16.47 -20.56
C ASN A 421 -16.84 15.72 -19.39
N ASP A 422 -16.19 15.68 -18.22
CA ASP A 422 -16.65 14.89 -17.10
C ASP A 422 -16.14 15.44 -15.74
N PRO A 423 -16.87 16.37 -15.15
CA PRO A 423 -16.51 16.92 -13.85
C PRO A 423 -16.41 15.88 -12.71
N GLU A 424 -17.21 14.80 -12.78
CA GLU A 424 -17.22 13.76 -11.75
C GLU A 424 -15.93 12.90 -11.75
N ALA A 425 -15.21 12.89 -12.85
CA ALA A 425 -13.96 12.18 -12.99
C ALA A 425 -12.74 13.03 -12.63
N CYS A 426 -12.94 14.24 -12.12
CA CYS A 426 -11.87 15.18 -11.85
C CYS A 426 -10.95 14.71 -10.71
N PRO A 427 -9.63 14.59 -10.92
CA PRO A 427 -8.66 14.21 -9.89
C PRO A 427 -8.23 15.40 -9.01
N TRP A 428 -9.10 16.36 -8.74
CA TRP A 428 -8.76 17.64 -8.16
C TRP A 428 -8.05 17.59 -6.81
N PRO A 429 -8.28 16.68 -5.86
CA PRO A 429 -7.47 16.69 -4.65
C PRO A 429 -6.00 16.40 -4.94
N VAL A 430 -5.72 15.46 -5.83
CA VAL A 430 -4.34 15.10 -6.21
C VAL A 430 -3.65 16.25 -6.93
N TYR A 431 -4.34 16.90 -7.83
CA TYR A 431 -3.85 18.10 -8.52
C TYR A 431 -3.46 19.20 -7.53
N HIS A 432 -4.32 19.43 -6.56
CA HIS A 432 -4.12 20.38 -5.49
C HIS A 432 -2.89 20.01 -4.63
N TRP A 433 -2.76 18.75 -4.21
CA TRP A 433 -1.63 18.26 -3.43
C TRP A 433 -0.31 18.40 -4.18
N PHE A 434 -0.30 18.16 -5.50
CA PHE A 434 0.91 18.30 -6.30
C PHE A 434 1.34 19.76 -6.43
N LYS A 435 0.41 20.69 -6.48
CA LYS A 435 0.72 22.14 -6.41
C LYS A 435 1.28 22.51 -5.03
N GLU A 436 0.69 21.99 -3.95
CA GLU A 436 1.17 22.19 -2.59
C GLU A 436 2.61 21.68 -2.42
N TYR A 437 2.91 20.48 -2.89
CA TYR A 437 4.27 19.93 -2.88
C TYR A 437 5.28 20.75 -3.69
N ALA A 438 4.83 21.44 -4.70
CA ALA A 438 5.65 22.38 -5.47
C ALA A 438 5.80 23.76 -4.78
N GLY A 439 5.26 23.92 -3.57
CA GLY A 439 5.36 25.15 -2.78
C GLY A 439 4.36 26.24 -3.20
N GLU A 440 3.36 25.91 -4.00
CA GLU A 440 2.29 26.85 -4.31
C GLU A 440 1.33 26.99 -3.13
N VAL A 441 0.96 28.22 -2.81
CA VAL A 441 -0.09 28.49 -1.84
C VAL A 441 -1.44 28.29 -2.52
N ILE A 442 -2.13 27.23 -2.12
CA ILE A 442 -3.46 26.93 -2.64
C ILE A 442 -4.48 27.68 -1.78
N PRO A 443 -5.34 28.51 -2.37
CA PRO A 443 -6.40 29.17 -1.60
C PRO A 443 -7.33 28.10 -1.00
N GLU A 444 -7.42 28.08 0.32
CA GLU A 444 -8.40 27.23 1.01
C GLU A 444 -9.82 27.78 0.78
N GLY A 445 -10.78 26.88 0.64
CA GLY A 445 -12.20 27.22 0.68
C GLY A 445 -12.63 27.73 2.07
N THR A 446 -13.90 28.08 2.23
CA THR A 446 -14.46 28.47 3.55
C THR A 446 -14.54 27.24 4.45
N LEU A 447 -13.80 27.24 5.56
CA LEU A 447 -13.78 26.12 6.52
C LEU A 447 -15.15 25.93 7.18
N THR A 448 -15.77 24.79 6.99
CA THR A 448 -17.09 24.44 7.55
C THR A 448 -16.99 23.58 8.80
N GLY A 449 -15.97 22.71 8.90
CA GLY A 449 -15.80 21.82 10.04
C GLY A 449 -14.43 21.16 10.08
N ILE A 450 -14.16 20.46 11.18
CA ILE A 450 -13.04 19.52 11.33
C ILE A 450 -13.56 18.20 11.90
N GLU A 451 -12.84 17.12 11.63
CA GLU A 451 -13.11 15.79 12.17
C GLU A 451 -11.82 15.02 12.43
N ILE A 452 -11.87 14.02 13.30
CA ILE A 452 -10.82 13.01 13.42
C ILE A 452 -11.31 11.75 12.72
N THR A 453 -10.54 11.23 11.79
CA THR A 453 -10.91 10.04 11.00
C THR A 453 -11.18 8.85 11.92
N GLY A 454 -12.34 8.20 11.74
CA GLY A 454 -12.73 7.02 12.50
C GLY A 454 -13.01 7.29 13.98
N VAL A 455 -13.29 8.55 14.36
CA VAL A 455 -13.59 8.97 15.73
C VAL A 455 -14.89 9.77 15.74
N GLY A 456 -15.84 9.35 16.58
CA GLY A 456 -17.06 10.12 16.89
C GLY A 456 -16.84 11.09 18.07
N ASP A 457 -17.92 11.38 18.78
CA ASP A 457 -17.87 12.27 19.96
C ASP A 457 -17.11 11.64 21.14
N SER A 458 -16.88 10.34 21.11
CA SER A 458 -16.11 9.58 22.11
C SER A 458 -15.51 8.32 21.53
N PHE A 459 -14.43 7.83 22.16
CA PHE A 459 -13.86 6.50 21.89
C PHE A 459 -13.13 5.95 23.12
N GLU A 460 -12.90 4.63 23.10
CA GLU A 460 -12.17 3.93 24.15
C GLU A 460 -10.78 3.52 23.67
N LEU A 461 -9.80 3.56 24.58
CA LEU A 461 -8.48 2.98 24.42
C LEU A 461 -8.21 1.98 25.53
N ARG A 462 -7.52 0.88 25.21
CA ARG A 462 -7.01 -0.02 26.24
C ARG A 462 -5.76 0.59 26.88
N LEU A 463 -5.58 0.35 28.15
CA LEU A 463 -4.37 0.77 28.85
C LEU A 463 -3.11 0.27 28.12
N GLY A 464 -2.17 1.16 27.84
CA GLY A 464 -0.97 0.87 27.08
C GLY A 464 -1.10 0.96 25.55
N ASP A 465 -2.32 0.95 25.03
CA ASP A 465 -2.56 1.14 23.60
C ASP A 465 -2.32 2.58 23.17
N SER A 466 -2.23 2.75 21.87
CA SER A 466 -2.11 4.07 21.27
C SER A 466 -2.92 4.19 19.99
N LYS A 467 -3.41 5.39 19.72
CA LYS A 467 -4.19 5.73 18.54
C LYS A 467 -3.55 6.91 17.81
N SER A 468 -3.26 6.72 16.53
CA SER A 468 -2.85 7.82 15.66
C SER A 468 -4.06 8.66 15.28
N LEU A 469 -3.93 9.98 15.42
CA LEU A 469 -4.99 10.92 15.13
C LEU A 469 -4.76 11.54 13.75
N MET A 470 -5.70 11.42 12.84
CA MET A 470 -5.73 12.12 11.57
C MET A 470 -6.85 13.13 11.56
N VAL A 471 -6.48 14.41 11.58
CA VAL A 471 -7.42 15.54 11.55
C VAL A 471 -7.68 15.95 10.10
N LYS A 472 -8.94 16.00 9.71
CA LYS A 472 -9.40 16.51 8.41
C LYS A 472 -10.16 17.81 8.59
N ALA A 473 -9.91 18.76 7.70
CA ALA A 473 -10.70 19.97 7.52
C ALA A 473 -11.67 19.79 6.36
N ARG A 474 -12.92 20.23 6.54
CA ARG A 474 -13.96 20.23 5.49
C ARG A 474 -14.28 21.65 5.09
N TYR A 475 -14.42 21.89 3.80
CA TYR A 475 -14.68 23.21 3.22
C TYR A 475 -16.05 23.27 2.54
N ALA A 476 -16.56 24.49 2.33
CA ALA A 476 -17.89 24.72 1.76
C ALA A 476 -18.03 24.26 0.29
N ASP A 477 -16.94 24.13 -0.42
CA ASP A 477 -16.86 23.60 -1.79
C ASP A 477 -16.87 22.06 -1.85
N GLY A 478 -16.94 21.39 -0.69
CA GLY A 478 -16.89 19.94 -0.56
C GLY A 478 -15.47 19.36 -0.48
N SER A 479 -14.44 20.20 -0.57
CA SER A 479 -13.06 19.75 -0.42
C SER A 479 -12.74 19.33 1.01
N VAL A 480 -11.78 18.40 1.15
CA VAL A 480 -11.32 17.85 2.43
C VAL A 480 -9.79 17.78 2.42
N ASP A 481 -9.18 18.38 3.43
CA ASP A 481 -7.72 18.36 3.60
C ASP A 481 -7.30 17.64 4.89
N ALA A 482 -6.19 16.91 4.84
CA ALA A 482 -5.54 16.38 6.03
C ALA A 482 -4.70 17.49 6.69
N VAL A 483 -5.19 18.01 7.83
CA VAL A 483 -4.59 19.17 8.48
C VAL A 483 -3.92 18.86 9.82
N THR A 484 -3.63 17.59 10.09
CA THR A 484 -3.07 17.14 11.38
C THR A 484 -1.81 17.89 11.79
N ALA A 485 -0.88 18.12 10.85
CA ALA A 485 0.36 18.85 11.11
C ALA A 485 0.14 20.36 11.38
N LYS A 486 -1.03 20.90 10.98
CA LYS A 486 -1.41 22.31 11.12
C LYS A 486 -2.40 22.51 12.29
N ALA A 487 -3.01 21.42 12.80
CA ALA A 487 -3.96 21.46 13.89
C ALA A 487 -3.25 21.48 15.25
N SER A 488 -3.85 22.18 16.21
CA SER A 488 -3.47 22.09 17.62
C SER A 488 -4.27 20.96 18.27
N ILE A 489 -3.57 20.03 18.93
CA ILE A 489 -4.18 18.90 19.62
C ILE A 489 -3.70 18.93 21.07
N SER A 490 -4.63 18.81 22.01
CA SER A 490 -4.34 18.78 23.45
C SER A 490 -5.22 17.79 24.19
N VAL A 491 -4.75 17.32 25.33
CA VAL A 491 -5.46 16.43 26.25
C VAL A 491 -5.59 17.15 27.59
N ASP A 492 -6.78 17.14 28.20
CA ASP A 492 -7.06 17.86 29.46
C ASP A 492 -6.35 17.19 30.65
N ASP A 493 -6.34 15.86 30.72
CA ASP A 493 -5.66 15.08 31.75
C ASP A 493 -4.60 14.16 31.16
N GLU A 494 -3.35 14.61 31.17
CA GLU A 494 -2.20 13.85 30.68
C GLU A 494 -1.86 12.62 31.55
N SER A 495 -2.41 12.51 32.77
CA SER A 495 -2.26 11.30 33.56
C SER A 495 -3.06 10.14 33.00
N VAL A 496 -4.20 10.40 32.32
CA VAL A 496 -5.05 9.40 31.68
C VAL A 496 -4.53 9.04 30.30
N ALA A 497 -4.23 10.02 29.46
CA ALA A 497 -3.66 9.81 28.14
C ALA A 497 -2.70 10.93 27.75
N THR A 498 -1.61 10.61 27.04
CA THR A 498 -0.60 11.58 26.60
C THR A 498 -0.49 11.64 25.09
N LEU A 499 -0.08 12.79 24.54
CA LEU A 499 0.24 12.96 23.14
C LEU A 499 1.75 12.78 22.90
N SER A 500 2.09 12.05 21.84
CA SER A 500 3.43 11.97 21.26
C SER A 500 3.32 12.27 19.77
N GLY A 501 3.52 13.53 19.40
CA GLY A 501 3.15 14.03 18.08
C GLY A 501 1.63 13.95 17.87
N ASN A 502 1.20 13.26 16.82
CA ASN A 502 -0.22 12.99 16.56
C ASN A 502 -0.71 11.66 17.15
N LYS A 503 0.08 11.00 17.99
CA LYS A 503 -0.24 9.70 18.58
C LYS A 503 -0.71 9.88 20.03
N LEU A 504 -1.95 9.51 20.29
CA LEU A 504 -2.51 9.46 21.64
C LEU A 504 -2.14 8.13 22.28
N VAL A 505 -1.60 8.16 23.51
CA VAL A 505 -1.14 6.96 24.24
C VAL A 505 -1.89 6.88 25.56
N ALA A 506 -2.57 5.76 25.81
CA ALA A 506 -3.29 5.47 27.04
C ALA A 506 -2.30 5.20 28.19
N ARG A 507 -2.42 5.91 29.30
CA ARG A 507 -1.48 5.88 30.44
C ARG A 507 -2.06 5.33 31.72
N LYS A 508 -3.31 5.66 32.00
CA LYS A 508 -4.01 5.28 33.23
C LYS A 508 -5.49 5.20 32.95
N GLU A 509 -6.17 4.28 33.61
CA GLU A 509 -7.62 4.22 33.57
C GLU A 509 -8.27 5.52 33.98
N GLY A 510 -9.33 5.88 33.27
CA GLY A 510 -10.07 7.11 33.49
C GLY A 510 -10.62 7.68 32.20
N THR A 511 -11.24 8.84 32.30
CA THR A 511 -11.77 9.59 31.16
C THR A 511 -11.12 10.95 31.10
N THR A 512 -10.66 11.33 29.91
CA THR A 512 -10.11 12.65 29.62
C THR A 512 -10.76 13.22 28.37
N LYS A 513 -10.57 14.50 28.12
CA LYS A 513 -11.01 15.18 26.91
C LYS A 513 -9.83 15.43 25.98
N LEU A 514 -10.02 15.10 24.72
CA LEU A 514 -9.15 15.45 23.62
C LEU A 514 -9.75 16.68 22.93
N THR A 515 -9.00 17.76 22.82
CA THR A 515 -9.40 18.98 22.12
C THR A 515 -8.54 19.18 20.89
N VAL A 516 -9.19 19.32 19.74
CA VAL A 516 -8.54 19.57 18.45
C VAL A 516 -9.02 20.90 17.91
N SER A 517 -8.11 21.75 17.48
CA SER A 517 -8.42 23.06 16.90
C SER A 517 -7.61 23.29 15.62
N TYR A 518 -8.27 23.81 14.61
CA TYR A 518 -7.63 24.19 13.34
C TYR A 518 -8.13 25.56 12.89
N THR A 519 -7.19 26.40 12.44
CA THR A 519 -7.49 27.72 11.86
C THR A 519 -7.06 27.71 10.40
N SER A 520 -8.03 27.95 9.51
CA SER A 520 -7.78 28.03 8.07
C SER A 520 -6.95 29.26 7.68
N GLN A 521 -6.42 29.30 6.46
CA GLN A 521 -5.74 30.49 5.91
C GLN A 521 -6.64 31.73 5.92
N GLY A 522 -7.95 31.55 5.75
CA GLY A 522 -8.96 32.60 5.86
C GLY A 522 -9.26 33.09 7.29
N GLY A 523 -8.55 32.58 8.30
CA GLY A 523 -8.71 32.96 9.70
C GLY A 523 -9.92 32.37 10.41
N VAL A 524 -10.65 31.45 9.81
CA VAL A 524 -11.77 30.74 10.44
C VAL A 524 -11.23 29.60 11.30
N THR A 525 -11.59 29.59 12.59
CA THR A 525 -11.22 28.52 13.52
C THR A 525 -12.39 27.57 13.77
N LYS A 526 -12.12 26.27 13.74
CA LYS A 526 -13.02 25.22 14.19
C LYS A 526 -12.37 24.42 15.30
N THR A 527 -13.17 23.99 16.27
CA THR A 527 -12.71 23.17 17.40
C THR A 527 -13.61 21.96 17.54
N LEU A 528 -13.00 20.80 17.81
CA LEU A 528 -13.65 19.53 18.08
C LEU A 528 -13.20 19.05 19.47
N GLU A 529 -14.15 18.64 20.30
CA GLU A 529 -13.88 18.01 21.59
C GLU A 529 -14.36 16.55 21.53
N VAL A 530 -13.51 15.62 21.97
CA VAL A 530 -13.78 14.19 21.96
C VAL A 530 -13.49 13.61 23.34
N SER A 531 -14.42 12.82 23.87
CA SER A 531 -14.21 12.11 25.14
C SER A 531 -13.38 10.86 24.90
N VAL A 532 -12.28 10.71 25.65
CA VAL A 532 -11.39 9.54 25.59
C VAL A 532 -11.50 8.79 26.91
N THR A 533 -11.91 7.53 26.87
CA THR A 533 -11.95 6.65 28.05
C THR A 533 -10.86 5.59 27.93
N VAL A 534 -9.97 5.57 28.89
CA VAL A 534 -8.95 4.51 29.01
C VAL A 534 -9.49 3.41 29.92
N ILE A 535 -9.48 2.18 29.42
CA ILE A 535 -9.99 1.00 30.12
C ILE A 535 -8.92 -0.08 30.19
N THR A 536 -8.98 -0.92 31.23
CA THR A 536 -8.24 -2.17 31.28
C THR A 536 -9.20 -3.31 30.94
N PRO A 537 -9.11 -3.90 29.75
CA PRO A 537 -9.98 -5.01 29.39
C PRO A 537 -9.58 -6.26 30.18
N PHE A 538 -10.56 -7.07 30.51
CA PHE A 538 -10.34 -8.38 31.08
C PHE A 538 -9.61 -9.27 30.05
N PRO A 539 -8.49 -9.93 30.40
CA PRO A 539 -7.75 -10.75 29.45
C PRO A 539 -8.53 -12.02 29.10
N LEU A 540 -8.90 -12.16 27.85
CA LEU A 540 -9.49 -13.35 27.26
C LEU A 540 -8.61 -13.85 26.13
N THR A 541 -8.08 -15.07 26.24
CA THR A 541 -7.23 -15.66 25.20
C THR A 541 -7.57 -17.13 24.98
N ASP A 542 -7.38 -17.63 23.77
CA ASP A 542 -7.51 -19.05 23.43
C ASP A 542 -6.60 -19.93 24.31
N ALA A 543 -5.39 -19.42 24.61
CA ALA A 543 -4.40 -20.15 25.40
C ALA A 543 -4.85 -20.44 26.83
N MET A 544 -5.79 -19.68 27.37
CA MET A 544 -6.32 -19.85 28.72
C MET A 544 -7.56 -20.74 28.76
N PHE A 545 -8.17 -21.02 27.61
CA PHE A 545 -9.31 -21.91 27.50
C PHE A 545 -8.87 -23.38 27.71
N ASN A 546 -9.49 -24.08 28.65
CA ASN A 546 -9.17 -25.46 28.96
C ASN A 546 -10.30 -26.41 28.53
N PRO A 547 -10.30 -26.93 27.30
CA PRO A 547 -11.36 -27.80 26.80
C PRO A 547 -11.45 -29.15 27.53
N SER A 548 -10.41 -29.59 28.23
CA SER A 548 -10.42 -30.83 29.02
C SER A 548 -11.30 -30.74 30.26
N ILE A 549 -11.54 -29.54 30.78
CA ILE A 549 -12.47 -29.29 31.90
C ILE A 549 -13.90 -29.09 31.38
N TRP A 550 -14.05 -28.48 30.20
CA TRP A 550 -15.34 -28.07 29.63
C TRP A 550 -15.72 -28.87 28.38
N GLU A 551 -15.37 -30.11 28.31
CA GLU A 551 -15.69 -31.09 27.29
C GLU A 551 -16.21 -30.53 25.95
N LYS A 552 -15.37 -30.52 24.93
CA LYS A 552 -15.69 -30.07 23.57
C LYS A 552 -16.06 -28.59 23.42
N GLY A 553 -15.88 -27.77 24.43
CA GLY A 553 -16.00 -26.35 24.30
C GLY A 553 -14.84 -25.74 23.47
N SER A 554 -15.02 -24.56 22.94
CA SER A 554 -13.99 -23.83 22.20
C SER A 554 -14.20 -22.31 22.33
N PHE A 555 -13.13 -21.56 22.14
CA PHE A 555 -13.18 -20.11 22.03
C PHE A 555 -12.43 -19.66 20.78
N ASP A 556 -13.08 -18.85 19.96
CA ASP A 556 -12.46 -18.18 18.82
C ASP A 556 -12.17 -16.73 19.21
N GLU A 557 -10.89 -16.40 19.41
CA GLU A 557 -10.44 -15.07 19.82
C GLU A 557 -10.74 -14.02 18.75
N SER A 558 -10.68 -14.38 17.47
CA SER A 558 -10.91 -13.45 16.36
C SER A 558 -12.35 -12.95 16.27
N THR A 559 -13.31 -13.82 16.55
CA THR A 559 -14.75 -13.51 16.58
C THR A 559 -15.27 -13.31 18.00
N ARG A 560 -14.43 -13.57 19.02
CA ARG A 560 -14.77 -13.57 20.43
C ARG A 560 -15.97 -14.47 20.75
N THR A 561 -16.09 -15.58 20.03
CA THR A 561 -17.21 -16.52 20.18
C THR A 561 -16.82 -17.71 21.03
N LEU A 562 -17.50 -17.88 22.16
CA LEU A 562 -17.38 -19.01 23.04
C LEU A 562 -18.46 -20.05 22.70
N ILE A 563 -18.05 -21.28 22.43
CA ILE A 563 -18.91 -22.44 22.36
C ILE A 563 -18.72 -23.22 23.67
N THR A 564 -19.73 -23.30 24.47
CA THR A 564 -19.68 -24.02 25.76
C THR A 564 -19.59 -25.54 25.56
N GLY A 565 -19.06 -26.24 26.55
CA GLY A 565 -19.01 -27.69 26.55
C GLY A 565 -20.43 -28.34 26.62
N GLN A 566 -20.48 -29.67 26.52
CA GLN A 566 -21.76 -30.42 26.45
C GLN A 566 -22.68 -30.20 27.66
N TYR A 567 -22.15 -29.76 28.81
CA TYR A 567 -22.92 -29.40 29.99
C TYR A 567 -23.21 -27.91 30.12
N GLY A 568 -22.96 -27.14 29.09
CA GLY A 568 -23.31 -25.73 29.00
C GLY A 568 -22.30 -24.75 29.62
N PHE A 569 -21.14 -25.19 30.10
CA PHE A 569 -20.14 -24.33 30.67
C PHE A 569 -18.92 -24.17 29.75
N GLY A 570 -18.35 -22.96 29.72
CA GLY A 570 -17.09 -22.61 29.01
C GLY A 570 -16.43 -21.40 29.63
N GLY A 571 -15.11 -21.29 29.50
CA GLY A 571 -14.38 -20.14 30.04
C GLY A 571 -12.89 -20.37 30.21
N TRP A 572 -12.32 -19.74 31.21
CA TRP A 572 -10.87 -19.65 31.43
C TRP A 572 -10.50 -20.11 32.83
N GLN A 573 -9.40 -20.85 32.91
CA GLN A 573 -8.83 -21.30 34.15
C GLN A 573 -7.51 -20.59 34.42
N TYR A 574 -7.31 -20.09 35.64
CA TYR A 574 -6.13 -19.43 36.12
C TYR A 574 -5.49 -20.30 37.20
N ALA A 575 -4.42 -21.05 36.85
CA ALA A 575 -3.80 -22.02 37.73
C ALA A 575 -3.26 -21.40 39.03
N GLU A 576 -2.68 -20.20 38.93
CA GLU A 576 -2.13 -19.46 40.08
C GLU A 576 -3.16 -18.55 40.76
N GLY A 577 -4.40 -18.52 40.26
CA GLY A 577 -5.41 -17.57 40.68
C GLY A 577 -5.24 -16.21 39.99
N LEU A 578 -6.36 -15.56 39.68
CA LEU A 578 -6.44 -14.22 39.15
C LEU A 578 -6.79 -13.26 40.28
N ASP A 579 -5.94 -12.30 40.56
CA ASP A 579 -6.19 -11.24 41.55
C ASP A 579 -6.89 -10.05 40.88
N LEU A 580 -8.14 -9.80 41.28
CA LEU A 580 -8.95 -8.65 40.88
C LEU A 580 -9.23 -7.70 42.05
N SER A 581 -8.58 -7.86 43.20
CA SER A 581 -8.85 -7.05 44.41
C SER A 581 -8.56 -5.55 44.22
N GLY A 582 -7.72 -5.21 43.26
CA GLY A 582 -7.41 -3.81 42.89
C GLY A 582 -8.49 -3.10 42.07
N PHE A 583 -9.53 -3.83 41.63
CA PHE A 583 -10.62 -3.27 40.83
C PHE A 583 -11.92 -3.24 41.63
N SER A 584 -12.79 -2.31 41.27
CA SER A 584 -14.11 -2.18 41.92
C SER A 584 -15.19 -2.97 41.19
N LYS A 585 -15.05 -3.15 39.87
CA LYS A 585 -16.15 -3.62 39.04
C LYS A 585 -15.69 -4.40 37.82
N ILE A 586 -16.45 -5.46 37.45
CA ILE A 586 -16.38 -6.12 36.14
C ILE A 586 -17.62 -5.76 35.35
N THR A 587 -17.47 -5.31 34.13
CA THR A 587 -18.57 -5.12 33.20
C THR A 587 -18.46 -6.12 32.06
N VAL A 588 -19.50 -6.91 31.80
CA VAL A 588 -19.60 -7.88 30.73
C VAL A 588 -20.72 -7.49 29.77
N GLU A 589 -20.41 -7.38 28.50
CA GLU A 589 -21.34 -7.09 27.42
C GLU A 589 -21.32 -8.20 26.37
N LEU A 590 -22.50 -8.64 25.92
CA LEU A 590 -22.68 -9.70 24.93
C LEU A 590 -23.13 -9.13 23.59
N GLY A 591 -22.59 -9.66 22.50
CA GLY A 591 -23.01 -9.38 21.13
C GLY A 591 -24.23 -10.20 20.65
N ASN A 592 -24.75 -11.13 21.49
CA ASN A 592 -25.91 -11.94 21.15
C ASN A 592 -27.19 -11.11 21.09
N ASP A 593 -28.06 -11.39 20.12
CA ASP A 593 -29.41 -10.79 20.08
C ASP A 593 -30.33 -11.28 21.21
N ASP A 594 -30.14 -12.54 21.63
CA ASP A 594 -30.86 -13.20 22.76
C ASP A 594 -29.83 -13.63 23.81
N ASP A 595 -29.85 -13.02 24.96
CA ASP A 595 -28.97 -13.28 26.11
C ASP A 595 -29.67 -14.02 27.26
N SER A 596 -30.96 -14.31 27.12
CA SER A 596 -31.82 -14.84 28.21
C SER A 596 -31.41 -16.19 28.76
N ALA A 597 -30.53 -16.89 28.08
CA ALA A 597 -30.03 -18.20 28.48
C ALA A 597 -28.54 -18.21 28.87
N VAL A 598 -27.95 -17.06 29.15
CA VAL A 598 -26.53 -16.90 29.45
C VAL A 598 -26.33 -16.40 30.88
N SER A 599 -25.35 -16.99 31.57
CA SER A 599 -24.95 -16.63 32.93
C SER A 599 -23.43 -16.46 33.00
N PHE A 600 -22.93 -15.30 33.47
CA PHE A 600 -21.53 -15.08 33.78
C PHE A 600 -21.20 -15.60 35.17
N ARG A 601 -20.09 -16.33 35.33
CA ARG A 601 -19.75 -17.04 36.56
C ARG A 601 -18.31 -16.89 36.96
N LEU A 602 -18.06 -16.69 38.26
CA LEU A 602 -16.78 -16.50 38.88
C LEU A 602 -16.58 -17.47 40.03
N PHE A 603 -15.42 -18.15 40.05
CA PHE A 603 -15.09 -19.15 41.07
C PHE A 603 -13.78 -18.82 41.75
N ASP A 604 -13.77 -18.78 43.07
CA ASP A 604 -12.56 -18.61 43.90
C ASP A 604 -11.95 -19.93 44.35
N LYS A 605 -12.42 -21.06 43.83
CA LYS A 605 -11.95 -22.41 44.11
C LYS A 605 -11.58 -23.11 42.83
N ASN A 606 -10.50 -23.88 42.89
CA ASN A 606 -10.04 -24.70 41.77
C ASN A 606 -10.94 -25.91 41.50
N ASN A 607 -12.22 -25.77 41.75
CA ASN A 607 -13.26 -26.76 41.53
C ASN A 607 -14.54 -26.08 41.05
N TYR A 608 -14.78 -26.12 39.76
CA TYR A 608 -15.93 -25.47 39.13
C TYR A 608 -17.29 -26.08 39.46
N TRP A 609 -17.33 -27.19 40.14
CA TRP A 609 -18.57 -27.80 40.65
C TRP A 609 -19.11 -27.11 41.91
N THR A 610 -18.34 -26.30 42.58
CA THR A 610 -18.70 -25.69 43.85
C THR A 610 -19.01 -24.21 43.70
N ASP A 611 -20.21 -23.85 44.03
CA ASP A 611 -20.75 -22.54 44.41
C ASP A 611 -20.07 -21.29 43.80
N PRO A 612 -20.28 -20.98 42.51
CA PRO A 612 -19.79 -19.74 41.91
C PRO A 612 -20.63 -18.53 42.31
N ALA A 613 -20.07 -17.33 42.18
CA ALA A 613 -20.90 -16.15 41.97
C ALA A 613 -21.52 -16.23 40.58
N MET A 614 -22.84 -16.00 40.49
CA MET A 614 -23.60 -16.15 39.24
C MET A 614 -24.33 -14.84 38.91
N TYR A 615 -24.23 -14.44 37.67
CA TYR A 615 -24.83 -13.23 37.14
C TYR A 615 -25.52 -13.53 35.81
N ASP A 616 -26.85 -13.70 35.87
CA ASP A 616 -27.66 -14.03 34.71
C ASP A 616 -27.94 -12.78 33.88
N PHE A 617 -27.82 -12.91 32.56
CA PHE A 617 -28.24 -11.86 31.63
C PHE A 617 -29.78 -11.91 31.50
N SER A 618 -30.40 -10.75 31.53
CA SER A 618 -31.85 -10.59 31.58
C SER A 618 -32.40 -9.65 30.51
N GLY A 619 -31.94 -9.79 29.28
CA GLY A 619 -32.38 -8.97 28.14
C GLY A 619 -31.68 -7.65 27.99
N SER A 620 -30.73 -7.33 28.87
CA SER A 620 -29.92 -6.09 28.79
C SER A 620 -28.61 -6.27 28.01
N ARG A 621 -28.26 -7.52 27.69
CA ARG A 621 -26.95 -7.92 27.13
C ARG A 621 -25.75 -7.43 27.93
N LYS A 622 -25.98 -6.98 29.17
CA LYS A 622 -24.97 -6.40 30.04
C LYS A 622 -25.14 -6.85 31.47
N VAL A 623 -24.04 -7.24 32.09
CA VAL A 623 -23.92 -7.54 33.51
C VAL A 623 -22.80 -6.70 34.10
N VAL A 624 -23.06 -6.18 35.31
CA VAL A 624 -22.08 -5.42 36.10
C VAL A 624 -21.90 -6.11 37.43
N VAL A 625 -20.66 -6.52 37.73
CA VAL A 625 -20.29 -7.23 38.96
C VAL A 625 -19.54 -6.29 39.88
N ASP A 626 -20.02 -6.10 41.09
CA ASP A 626 -19.26 -5.45 42.18
C ASP A 626 -18.25 -6.46 42.75
N ILE A 627 -16.97 -6.27 42.48
CA ILE A 627 -15.88 -7.21 42.80
C ILE A 627 -15.77 -7.43 44.32
N HIS A 628 -15.97 -6.38 45.09
CA HIS A 628 -15.81 -6.46 46.55
C HIS A 628 -17.02 -7.10 47.26
N ASN A 629 -18.14 -7.21 46.56
CA ASN A 629 -19.40 -7.75 47.08
C ASN A 629 -19.87 -9.04 46.39
N MET A 630 -18.96 -9.71 45.64
CA MET A 630 -19.27 -11.00 44.99
C MET A 630 -19.66 -12.06 46.02
N LYS A 631 -20.77 -12.77 45.79
CA LYS A 631 -21.26 -13.86 46.64
C LYS A 631 -21.72 -15.05 45.80
N ASP A 632 -21.51 -16.25 46.36
CA ASP A 632 -22.12 -17.47 45.81
C ASP A 632 -23.64 -17.52 46.07
N LYS A 633 -24.31 -18.55 45.52
CA LYS A 633 -25.75 -18.78 45.72
C LYS A 633 -26.17 -19.02 47.19
N ASN A 634 -25.23 -19.37 48.08
CA ASN A 634 -25.43 -19.59 49.50
C ASN A 634 -25.15 -18.33 50.34
N GLY A 635 -24.73 -17.23 49.71
CA GLY A 635 -24.40 -15.98 50.35
C GLY A 635 -22.95 -15.89 50.87
N ASN A 636 -22.12 -16.90 50.62
CA ASN A 636 -20.73 -16.86 51.00
C ASN A 636 -19.97 -15.89 50.09
N LYS A 637 -19.01 -15.15 50.65
CA LYS A 637 -18.18 -14.19 49.89
C LYS A 637 -17.22 -14.94 48.96
N ILE A 638 -17.15 -14.51 47.72
CA ILE A 638 -16.12 -14.93 46.75
C ILE A 638 -14.88 -14.07 46.97
N ASN A 639 -13.70 -14.70 47.03
CA ASN A 639 -12.43 -14.03 47.23
C ASN A 639 -11.91 -13.42 45.93
N PRO A 640 -11.85 -12.08 45.76
CA PRO A 640 -11.38 -11.46 44.55
C PRO A 640 -9.87 -11.56 44.33
N GLU A 641 -9.08 -11.91 45.36
CA GLU A 641 -7.62 -12.07 45.25
C GLU A 641 -7.23 -13.37 44.54
N HIS A 642 -8.15 -14.35 44.48
CA HIS A 642 -7.88 -15.67 43.95
C HIS A 642 -9.06 -16.23 43.17
N LEU A 643 -9.31 -15.70 41.97
CA LEU A 643 -10.27 -16.29 41.06
C LEU A 643 -9.58 -17.35 40.19
N TYR A 644 -10.00 -18.60 40.33
CA TYR A 644 -9.42 -19.70 39.56
C TYR A 644 -10.12 -19.95 38.22
N ILE A 645 -11.43 -19.66 38.16
CA ILE A 645 -12.22 -19.89 36.95
C ILE A 645 -13.16 -18.71 36.73
N VAL A 646 -13.13 -18.21 35.49
CA VAL A 646 -14.03 -17.19 34.97
C VAL A 646 -14.67 -17.74 33.72
N GLY A 647 -16.00 -17.75 33.65
CA GLY A 647 -16.65 -18.33 32.49
C GLY A 647 -18.12 -18.00 32.34
N PHE A 648 -18.73 -18.70 31.41
CA PHE A 648 -20.12 -18.53 31.05
C PHE A 648 -20.85 -19.86 31.09
N TRP A 649 -22.09 -19.83 31.50
CA TRP A 649 -23.02 -20.92 31.32
C TRP A 649 -24.04 -20.53 30.25
N SER A 650 -24.24 -21.41 29.26
CA SER A 650 -25.27 -21.25 28.24
C SER A 650 -26.33 -22.34 28.41
N TYR A 651 -27.52 -22.00 28.81
CA TYR A 651 -28.65 -22.92 28.88
C TYR A 651 -29.08 -23.30 27.45
N GLY A 652 -28.74 -24.50 27.00
CA GLY A 652 -29.02 -25.00 25.65
C GLY A 652 -27.84 -24.93 24.69
N ASN A 653 -26.63 -24.73 25.20
CA ASN A 653 -25.37 -24.78 24.43
C ASN A 653 -25.33 -23.83 23.20
N LYS A 654 -25.91 -22.63 23.35
CA LYS A 654 -25.87 -21.62 22.31
C LYS A 654 -24.49 -20.97 22.27
N PRO A 655 -24.01 -20.56 21.09
CA PRO A 655 -22.81 -19.72 20.98
C PRO A 655 -22.97 -18.42 21.76
N ILE A 656 -21.92 -18.02 22.49
CA ILE A 656 -21.88 -16.80 23.27
C ILE A 656 -20.87 -15.84 22.58
N ILE A 657 -21.37 -14.75 22.07
CA ILE A 657 -20.52 -13.69 21.50
C ILE A 657 -20.19 -12.73 22.63
N ILE A 658 -18.93 -12.71 23.06
CA ILE A 658 -18.47 -11.83 24.13
C ILE A 658 -17.98 -10.53 23.50
N ASP A 659 -18.86 -9.55 23.49
CA ASP A 659 -18.52 -8.25 22.91
C ASP A 659 -17.43 -7.57 23.72
N LYS A 660 -17.61 -7.50 25.05
CA LYS A 660 -16.67 -6.79 25.93
C LYS A 660 -16.68 -7.36 27.35
N ILE A 661 -15.51 -7.49 27.96
CA ILE A 661 -15.33 -7.63 29.40
C ILE A 661 -14.29 -6.58 29.84
N THR A 662 -14.67 -5.70 30.78
CA THR A 662 -13.79 -4.64 31.28
C THR A 662 -13.71 -4.66 32.79
N LEU A 663 -12.57 -4.22 33.29
CA LEU A 663 -12.29 -3.98 34.70
C LEU A 663 -12.24 -2.47 34.95
N GLU A 664 -12.85 -2.02 36.04
CA GLU A 664 -12.86 -0.61 36.43
C GLU A 664 -12.43 -0.46 37.89
#